data_4e5f6f9e550dd7c2705271b318339587
#
_entry.id   4e5f6f9e550dd7c2705271b318339587
#
_cell.length_a   1.000
_cell.length_b   1.000
_cell.length_c   1.000
_cell.angle_alpha   90.00
_cell.angle_beta   90.00
_cell.angle_gamma   90.00
#
_symmetry.space_group_name_H-M   'P 1'
#
loop_
_entity.id
_entity.type
_entity.pdbx_description
1 polymer ?
#
loop_
_entity_poly.entity_id
_entity_poly.type
_entity_poly.pdbx_seq_one_letter_code
_entity_poly.pdbx_strand_id
1 'polypeptide(L)'
;MSTEKRDFTIIGTSVRRVDGVDKVTGKAKYVADLIIPGMIEGKFLRSPYAHARIRSIDTVAAEAMPGVVAVVTSKDFTDISPYMARGKNKDHPIIALERAIFAGQPVAAVAAVDRATAEEALSKIEVDYEELPAAIEVEEAMAAGAPLVHSFAEKNICFQTELVKGNVEKGFAESDEIFEDIFEFPMIFHYSMEPHTTIAQVDTDGITIWASTGHPFGVRQEVAEVFKFPLSKVRVHTNFVGAAYGSKSGAKIEPLVAALARKAQRPVRVVQTFAEAMATCRRHAIKCKVKTGVKKDGTLMAKQAEIFLNTGAYSETGPTVTGRTLTRILGPYRYPNLKINSYCIYTHTVSAASFRSIGGPQTAWATESQMDIIAQKLGLDPVQMRLKNLVKKGEEIRPNYRALDADLFKGLKLVTDKLGWDGPVSKEGHGRGVGFGTTDPGAPLASTSTVHVLSDGSVVFMCGTSELGQGAKTVMSQIIAEELRVPLDRVTIRPIDTAFTPFDRSTGSSRSTTVMGKAVELAGSDVRRQIVELAVEHFECPEDAITLKDGEAIAGGKKITYGELIHKHFAMQGGELVGTGYAHSGMAPTPANPLFWEIGIGAVEVKVDEETGKVHVGKYITAADAGKALHPLQCEGQDEGSAMMGFGHTFYEAYQWDGGQIINSTLVDYKVPTFDDVPDEFESILIEDANGPGPYGAKGLGEGGIIPVAPAVANAIAWSTGARIKELPLTPEKVWRALKDASRKGGQVQKS
;
A
#
# COMPACT_ATOMS: atom_id res chain seq x y z
N MET A 1 -20.15 -19.14 -18.74
CA MET A 1 -20.09 -18.15 -19.83
C MET A 1 -18.93 -18.53 -20.72
N SER A 2 -19.19 -18.76 -22.02
CA SER A 2 -18.19 -19.19 -23.00
C SER A 2 -17.10 -18.13 -23.09
N THR A 3 -15.85 -18.54 -23.01
CA THR A 3 -14.68 -17.72 -23.34
C THR A 3 -14.61 -17.57 -24.86
N GLU A 4 -15.54 -16.82 -25.45
CA GLU A 4 -15.29 -16.29 -26.78
C GLU A 4 -14.00 -15.48 -26.74
N LYS A 5 -13.10 -15.77 -27.65
CA LYS A 5 -11.88 -15.00 -27.87
C LYS A 5 -12.28 -13.58 -28.27
N ARG A 6 -12.43 -12.69 -27.28
CA ARG A 6 -12.74 -11.28 -27.53
C ARG A 6 -11.54 -10.65 -28.24
N ASP A 7 -11.78 -10.09 -29.41
CA ASP A 7 -10.74 -9.38 -30.16
C ASP A 7 -10.59 -7.98 -29.55
N PHE A 8 -9.48 -7.74 -28.85
CA PHE A 8 -9.19 -6.47 -28.18
C PHE A 8 -8.54 -5.49 -29.14
N THR A 9 -8.95 -4.22 -29.07
CA THR A 9 -8.40 -3.15 -29.89
C THR A 9 -7.32 -2.34 -29.13
N ILE A 10 -7.51 -2.15 -27.82
CA ILE A 10 -6.63 -1.32 -27.00
C ILE A 10 -6.18 -2.02 -25.71
N ILE A 11 -6.93 -2.98 -25.21
CA ILE A 11 -6.55 -3.78 -24.03
C ILE A 11 -5.39 -4.70 -24.39
N GLY A 12 -4.39 -4.76 -23.51
CA GLY A 12 -3.16 -5.52 -23.73
C GLY A 12 -2.10 -4.75 -24.53
N THR A 13 -2.32 -3.47 -24.81
CA THR A 13 -1.35 -2.60 -25.48
C THR A 13 -0.80 -1.53 -24.54
N SER A 14 0.47 -1.15 -24.75
CA SER A 14 1.16 -0.12 -23.96
C SER A 14 0.95 1.26 -24.60
N VAL A 15 -0.23 1.83 -24.38
CA VAL A 15 -0.55 3.19 -24.85
C VAL A 15 0.18 4.26 -24.06
N ARG A 16 0.29 5.48 -24.61
CA ARG A 16 0.80 6.62 -23.84
C ARG A 16 -0.14 6.94 -22.68
N ARG A 17 0.45 7.26 -21.52
CA ARG A 17 -0.30 7.71 -20.35
C ARG A 17 -1.11 8.96 -20.70
N VAL A 18 -2.42 8.95 -20.41
CA VAL A 18 -3.32 10.10 -20.66
C VAL A 18 -2.95 11.33 -19.82
N ASP A 19 -2.27 11.13 -18.69
CA ASP A 19 -1.80 12.16 -17.77
C ASP A 19 -0.29 12.48 -17.91
N GLY A 20 0.42 11.82 -18.83
CA GLY A 20 1.87 11.89 -18.93
C GLY A 20 2.36 13.29 -19.34
N VAL A 21 1.73 13.89 -20.35
CA VAL A 21 2.10 15.24 -20.85
C VAL A 21 1.93 16.29 -19.74
N ASP A 22 0.81 16.26 -19.01
CA ASP A 22 0.57 17.23 -17.95
C ASP A 22 1.61 17.12 -16.82
N LYS A 23 2.05 15.90 -16.50
CA LYS A 23 3.07 15.67 -15.47
C LYS A 23 4.45 16.21 -15.90
N VAL A 24 4.92 15.87 -17.10
CA VAL A 24 6.26 16.27 -17.55
C VAL A 24 6.36 17.74 -17.95
N THR A 25 5.24 18.41 -18.21
CA THR A 25 5.19 19.86 -18.52
C THR A 25 4.86 20.74 -17.32
N GLY A 26 4.61 20.15 -16.13
CA GLY A 26 4.21 20.88 -14.92
C GLY A 26 2.77 21.43 -14.95
N LYS A 27 1.94 21.01 -15.90
CA LYS A 27 0.52 21.33 -15.93
C LYS A 27 -0.29 20.55 -14.90
N ALA A 28 0.14 19.33 -14.55
CA ALA A 28 -0.47 18.57 -13.47
C ALA A 28 -0.36 19.33 -12.15
N LYS A 29 -1.51 19.57 -11.52
CA LYS A 29 -1.57 20.32 -10.24
C LYS A 29 -1.76 19.37 -9.08
N TYR A 30 -0.81 19.38 -8.16
CA TYR A 30 -0.87 18.71 -6.87
C TYR A 30 -1.49 19.68 -5.84
N VAL A 31 -1.82 19.19 -4.65
CA VAL A 31 -2.49 20.03 -3.65
C VAL A 31 -1.63 21.24 -3.24
N ALA A 32 -0.31 21.07 -3.16
CA ALA A 32 0.61 22.16 -2.85
C ALA A 32 0.65 23.27 -3.91
N ASP A 33 0.27 22.97 -5.15
CA ASP A 33 0.26 23.94 -6.27
C ASP A 33 -1.04 24.75 -6.37
N LEU A 34 -2.06 24.39 -5.59
CA LEU A 34 -3.36 25.05 -5.64
C LEU A 34 -3.31 26.38 -4.88
N ILE A 35 -3.97 27.36 -5.46
CA ILE A 35 -4.16 28.68 -4.84
C ILE A 35 -5.66 28.94 -4.73
N ILE A 36 -6.14 29.04 -3.49
CA ILE A 36 -7.54 29.35 -3.18
C ILE A 36 -7.61 30.84 -2.73
N PRO A 37 -8.57 31.63 -3.23
CA PRO A 37 -8.69 33.01 -2.82
C PRO A 37 -8.76 33.18 -1.31
N GLY A 38 -7.93 34.06 -0.76
CA GLY A 38 -7.87 34.32 0.67
C GLY A 38 -7.12 33.26 1.50
N MET A 39 -6.51 32.26 0.87
CA MET A 39 -5.76 31.19 1.53
C MET A 39 -4.58 31.75 2.34
N ILE A 40 -4.34 31.11 3.48
CA ILE A 40 -3.21 31.34 4.38
C ILE A 40 -2.49 30.01 4.68
N GLU A 41 -1.32 30.10 5.33
CA GLU A 41 -0.46 28.95 5.61
C GLU A 41 -0.63 28.46 7.05
N GLY A 42 -0.62 27.15 7.22
CA GLY A 42 -0.70 26.49 8.52
C GLY A 42 0.54 25.69 8.85
N LYS A 43 0.90 25.62 10.14
CA LYS A 43 1.98 24.80 10.69
C LYS A 43 1.60 24.21 12.04
N PHE A 44 2.25 23.09 12.43
CA PHE A 44 1.98 22.38 13.67
C PHE A 44 3.20 22.43 14.59
N LEU A 45 2.98 22.85 15.84
CA LEU A 45 3.92 22.62 16.92
C LEU A 45 3.83 21.16 17.36
N ARG A 46 4.97 20.51 17.48
CA ARG A 46 5.05 19.07 17.80
C ARG A 46 5.81 18.85 19.11
N SER A 47 5.39 17.84 19.88
CA SER A 47 6.09 17.45 21.10
C SER A 47 7.52 16.99 20.80
N PRO A 48 8.51 17.46 21.57
CA PRO A 48 9.87 16.92 21.52
C PRO A 48 10.02 15.63 22.34
N TYR A 49 9.03 15.27 23.17
CA TYR A 49 9.11 14.14 24.11
C TYR A 49 8.36 12.92 23.57
N ALA A 50 8.92 11.75 23.79
CA ALA A 50 8.27 10.48 23.50
C ALA A 50 7.05 10.22 24.42
N HIS A 51 7.11 10.68 25.67
CA HIS A 51 6.00 10.65 26.62
C HIS A 51 6.14 11.80 27.62
N ALA A 52 5.15 12.66 27.66
CA ALA A 52 5.13 13.80 28.57
C ALA A 52 3.70 14.20 28.93
N ARG A 53 3.48 14.63 30.16
CA ARG A 53 2.27 15.34 30.56
C ARG A 53 2.39 16.80 30.10
N ILE A 54 1.34 17.35 29.52
CA ILE A 54 1.23 18.78 29.16
C ILE A 54 0.57 19.48 30.33
N ARG A 55 1.34 20.29 31.08
CA ARG A 55 0.83 21.05 32.23
C ARG A 55 0.11 22.31 31.77
N SER A 56 0.70 23.00 30.79
CA SER A 56 0.09 24.20 30.18
C SER A 56 0.62 24.44 28.76
N ILE A 57 -0.17 25.16 27.97
CA ILE A 57 0.22 25.70 26.68
C ILE A 57 -0.13 27.20 26.71
N ASP A 58 0.88 28.07 26.61
CA ASP A 58 0.73 29.49 26.48
C ASP A 58 0.89 29.92 25.02
N THR A 59 -0.15 30.51 24.45
CA THR A 59 -0.24 30.94 23.03
C THR A 59 -0.26 32.45 22.87
N VAL A 60 -0.28 33.21 23.97
CA VAL A 60 -0.51 34.68 23.97
C VAL A 60 0.50 35.40 23.08
N ALA A 61 1.79 35.10 23.20
CA ALA A 61 2.84 35.73 22.41
C ALA A 61 2.71 35.41 20.90
N ALA A 62 2.35 34.15 20.57
CA ALA A 62 2.11 33.75 19.19
C ALA A 62 0.87 34.40 18.59
N GLU A 63 -0.23 34.48 19.35
CA GLU A 63 -1.48 35.13 18.90
C GLU A 63 -1.33 36.66 18.69
N ALA A 64 -0.43 37.28 19.44
CA ALA A 64 -0.13 38.73 19.33
C ALA A 64 0.80 39.06 18.15
N MET A 65 1.41 38.06 17.50
CA MET A 65 2.32 38.30 16.37
C MET A 65 1.59 38.87 15.16
N PRO A 66 2.12 39.96 14.52
CA PRO A 66 1.57 40.44 13.27
C PRO A 66 1.56 39.35 12.17
N GLY A 67 0.42 39.18 11.53
CA GLY A 67 0.26 38.17 10.47
C GLY A 67 -0.23 36.78 10.96
N VAL A 68 -0.23 36.51 12.25
CA VAL A 68 -0.91 35.35 12.82
C VAL A 68 -2.42 35.59 12.82
N VAL A 69 -3.19 34.62 12.33
CA VAL A 69 -4.65 34.69 12.19
C VAL A 69 -5.37 33.82 13.21
N ALA A 70 -4.83 32.62 13.48
CA ALA A 70 -5.40 31.70 14.46
C ALA A 70 -4.34 30.78 15.05
N VAL A 71 -4.52 30.45 16.32
CA VAL A 71 -3.77 29.37 17.00
C VAL A 71 -4.79 28.40 17.56
N VAL A 72 -4.60 27.07 17.31
CA VAL A 72 -5.47 25.98 17.77
C VAL A 72 -4.70 25.12 18.75
N THR A 73 -5.33 24.78 19.86
CA THR A 73 -4.83 23.82 20.88
C THR A 73 -5.95 22.81 21.21
N SER A 74 -5.70 21.89 22.15
CA SER A 74 -6.72 20.95 22.62
C SER A 74 -7.99 21.63 23.16
N LYS A 75 -7.88 22.89 23.64
CA LYS A 75 -9.00 23.67 24.19
C LYS A 75 -10.06 24.06 23.13
N ASP A 76 -9.72 24.00 21.84
CA ASP A 76 -10.60 24.37 20.74
C ASP A 76 -11.52 23.20 20.29
N PHE A 77 -11.40 22.02 20.89
CA PHE A 77 -12.20 20.82 20.54
C PHE A 77 -13.32 20.56 21.56
N THR A 78 -14.15 21.57 21.82
CA THR A 78 -15.26 21.47 22.79
C THR A 78 -16.58 21.01 22.18
N ASP A 79 -16.86 21.39 20.95
CA ASP A 79 -18.10 21.11 20.20
C ASP A 79 -17.93 20.06 19.08
N ILE A 80 -16.68 19.76 18.72
CA ILE A 80 -16.29 18.70 17.78
C ILE A 80 -15.56 17.58 18.51
N SER A 81 -15.37 16.42 17.83
CA SER A 81 -14.61 15.34 18.44
C SER A 81 -13.13 15.70 18.55
N PRO A 82 -12.49 15.51 19.72
CA PRO A 82 -11.04 15.63 19.84
C PRO A 82 -10.29 14.40 19.29
N TYR A 83 -11.01 13.35 18.86
CA TYR A 83 -10.45 12.11 18.36
C TYR A 83 -10.80 11.89 16.90
N MET A 84 -9.85 11.30 16.17
CA MET A 84 -10.10 10.71 14.85
C MET A 84 -11.22 9.67 14.96
N ALA A 85 -12.01 9.54 13.90
CA ALA A 85 -13.14 8.60 13.85
C ALA A 85 -12.72 7.13 13.72
N ARG A 86 -11.45 6.88 13.50
CA ARG A 86 -10.89 5.55 13.29
C ARG A 86 -10.69 4.77 14.58
N GLY A 87 -10.81 3.45 14.44
CA GLY A 87 -10.55 2.52 15.51
C GLY A 87 -11.72 2.39 16.50
N LYS A 88 -11.76 1.24 17.19
CA LYS A 88 -12.81 0.96 18.19
C LYS A 88 -12.56 1.69 19.52
N ASN A 89 -11.32 2.11 19.76
CA ASN A 89 -10.84 2.48 21.09
C ASN A 89 -10.74 3.98 21.33
N LYS A 90 -11.01 4.84 20.33
CA LYS A 90 -10.78 6.30 20.44
C LYS A 90 -9.38 6.64 20.96
N ASP A 91 -8.37 5.99 20.43
CA ASP A 91 -6.98 6.07 20.87
C ASP A 91 -6.17 7.14 20.12
N HIS A 92 -6.73 7.73 19.07
CA HIS A 92 -6.03 8.67 18.19
C HIS A 92 -6.61 10.10 18.32
N PRO A 93 -6.09 10.92 19.24
CA PRO A 93 -6.49 12.33 19.31
C PRO A 93 -5.97 13.11 18.10
N ILE A 94 -6.76 14.08 17.62
CA ILE A 94 -6.41 14.98 16.50
C ILE A 94 -5.20 15.85 16.85
N ILE A 95 -5.08 16.21 18.10
CA ILE A 95 -4.01 16.97 18.73
C ILE A 95 -3.79 16.41 20.14
N ALA A 96 -2.59 16.52 20.69
CA ALA A 96 -2.33 16.07 22.06
C ALA A 96 -3.30 16.76 23.05
N LEU A 97 -3.93 15.98 23.90
CA LEU A 97 -4.88 16.50 24.91
C LEU A 97 -4.15 16.85 26.23
N GLU A 98 -4.01 15.85 27.11
CA GLU A 98 -3.34 16.02 28.40
C GLU A 98 -1.90 15.50 28.40
N ARG A 99 -1.58 14.63 27.43
CA ARG A 99 -0.26 14.01 27.30
C ARG A 99 0.16 13.98 25.83
N ALA A 100 1.43 14.21 25.59
CA ALA A 100 2.10 13.76 24.38
C ALA A 100 2.55 12.31 24.59
N ILE A 101 2.27 11.41 23.64
CA ILE A 101 2.52 9.97 23.76
C ILE A 101 3.48 9.44 22.69
N PHE A 102 4.02 10.33 21.87
CA PHE A 102 5.20 10.09 21.02
C PHE A 102 5.86 11.42 20.61
N ALA A 103 7.16 11.40 20.35
CA ALA A 103 7.88 12.55 19.82
C ALA A 103 7.43 12.84 18.40
N GLY A 104 6.99 14.09 18.17
CA GLY A 104 6.39 14.52 16.89
C GLY A 104 4.86 14.61 16.90
N GLN A 105 4.18 14.27 18.00
CA GLN A 105 2.72 14.48 18.11
C GLN A 105 2.37 15.97 18.07
N PRO A 106 1.39 16.42 17.26
CA PRO A 106 0.92 17.80 17.28
C PRO A 106 0.38 18.21 18.66
N VAL A 107 0.79 19.37 19.17
CA VAL A 107 0.33 19.95 20.45
C VAL A 107 -0.33 21.32 20.28
N ALA A 108 0.01 22.05 19.21
CA ALA A 108 -0.66 23.27 18.79
C ALA A 108 -0.58 23.39 17.25
N ALA A 109 -1.43 24.23 16.66
CA ALA A 109 -1.41 24.56 15.26
C ALA A 109 -1.58 26.07 15.07
N VAL A 110 -0.83 26.67 14.13
CA VAL A 110 -0.86 28.10 13.80
C VAL A 110 -1.28 28.27 12.36
N ALA A 111 -2.16 29.26 12.09
CA ALA A 111 -2.45 29.78 10.77
C ALA A 111 -1.96 31.21 10.68
N ALA A 112 -1.18 31.54 9.65
CA ALA A 112 -0.62 32.86 9.42
C ALA A 112 -0.66 33.24 7.93
N VAL A 113 -0.42 34.51 7.63
CA VAL A 113 -0.47 35.07 6.26
C VAL A 113 0.51 34.40 5.30
N ASP A 114 1.60 33.89 5.82
CA ASP A 114 2.60 33.13 5.08
C ASP A 114 3.29 32.05 5.97
N ARG A 115 4.06 31.20 5.32
CA ARG A 115 4.74 30.10 5.99
C ARG A 115 5.80 30.54 7.00
N ALA A 116 6.57 31.57 6.68
CA ALA A 116 7.64 32.05 7.56
C ALA A 116 7.06 32.60 8.86
N THR A 117 6.00 33.41 8.77
CA THR A 117 5.24 33.91 9.92
C THR A 117 4.66 32.78 10.77
N ALA A 118 4.10 31.71 10.12
CA ALA A 118 3.59 30.56 10.84
C ALA A 118 4.70 29.80 11.60
N GLU A 119 5.86 29.59 10.95
CA GLU A 119 7.02 28.91 11.56
C GLU A 119 7.62 29.75 12.71
N GLU A 120 7.72 31.07 12.57
CA GLU A 120 8.16 31.95 13.66
C GLU A 120 7.19 31.94 14.84
N ALA A 121 5.88 31.97 14.57
CA ALA A 121 4.86 31.93 15.61
C ALA A 121 4.89 30.65 16.43
N LEU A 122 5.24 29.49 15.84
CA LEU A 122 5.44 28.26 16.60
C LEU A 122 6.50 28.41 17.70
N SER A 123 7.57 29.17 17.45
CA SER A 123 8.65 29.42 18.42
C SER A 123 8.23 30.30 19.60
N LYS A 124 7.08 30.97 19.52
CA LYS A 124 6.51 31.83 20.57
C LYS A 124 5.47 31.09 21.43
N ILE A 125 5.13 29.87 21.07
CA ILE A 125 4.24 29.05 21.91
C ILE A 125 5.09 28.36 22.97
N GLU A 126 4.80 28.62 24.23
CA GLU A 126 5.46 28.00 25.36
C GLU A 126 4.63 26.81 25.87
N VAL A 127 5.25 25.65 26.00
CA VAL A 127 4.59 24.43 26.51
C VAL A 127 5.36 23.94 27.73
N ASP A 128 4.67 23.85 28.87
CA ASP A 128 5.23 23.25 30.10
C ASP A 128 4.98 21.75 30.07
N TYR A 129 6.07 20.98 29.91
CA TYR A 129 6.06 19.54 29.89
C TYR A 129 6.62 18.93 31.17
N GLU A 130 5.98 17.87 31.62
CA GLU A 130 6.53 16.93 32.62
C GLU A 130 6.87 15.63 31.88
N GLU A 131 8.16 15.37 31.68
CA GLU A 131 8.60 14.15 31.03
C GLU A 131 8.22 12.90 31.84
N LEU A 132 7.76 11.87 31.15
CA LEU A 132 7.31 10.60 31.71
C LEU A 132 8.10 9.43 31.10
N PRO A 133 8.21 8.29 31.81
CA PRO A 133 8.82 7.09 31.24
C PRO A 133 8.10 6.66 29.97
N ALA A 134 8.88 6.26 28.95
CA ALA A 134 8.40 5.79 27.66
C ALA A 134 8.85 4.35 27.40
N ALA A 135 8.09 3.59 26.64
CA ALA A 135 8.48 2.30 26.08
C ALA A 135 8.50 2.41 24.57
N ILE A 136 9.64 2.17 23.94
CA ILE A 136 9.91 2.35 22.52
C ILE A 136 9.85 1.00 21.78
N GLU A 137 10.44 -0.04 22.37
CA GLU A 137 10.47 -1.38 21.80
C GLU A 137 9.31 -2.24 22.36
N VAL A 138 8.91 -3.25 21.58
CA VAL A 138 7.77 -4.12 21.94
C VAL A 138 8.03 -4.92 23.21
N GLU A 139 9.26 -5.34 23.45
CA GLU A 139 9.65 -6.07 24.66
C GLU A 139 9.53 -5.19 25.90
N GLU A 140 9.97 -3.93 25.80
CA GLU A 140 9.83 -2.94 26.87
C GLU A 140 8.36 -2.66 27.16
N ALA A 141 7.56 -2.47 26.11
CA ALA A 141 6.14 -2.16 26.22
C ALA A 141 5.31 -3.30 26.84
N MET A 142 5.72 -4.55 26.63
CA MET A 142 5.06 -5.74 27.19
C MET A 142 5.59 -6.17 28.55
N ALA A 143 6.69 -5.57 29.03
CA ALA A 143 7.29 -5.92 30.32
C ALA A 143 6.34 -5.63 31.47
N ALA A 144 6.50 -6.35 32.58
CA ALA A 144 5.75 -6.09 33.81
C ALA A 144 6.12 -4.69 34.38
N GLY A 145 5.09 -3.86 34.62
CA GLY A 145 5.28 -2.48 35.10
C GLY A 145 5.65 -1.46 33.99
N ALA A 146 5.65 -1.85 32.74
CA ALA A 146 5.88 -0.92 31.60
C ALA A 146 4.90 0.26 31.65
N PRO A 147 5.35 1.47 31.22
CA PRO A 147 4.44 2.60 31.05
C PRO A 147 3.40 2.28 29.98
N LEU A 148 2.12 2.48 30.32
CA LEU A 148 1.03 2.26 29.39
C LEU A 148 0.86 3.48 28.47
N VAL A 149 0.85 3.23 27.16
CA VAL A 149 0.49 4.25 26.15
C VAL A 149 -0.97 4.67 26.36
N HIS A 150 -1.85 3.67 26.54
CA HIS A 150 -3.27 3.86 26.85
C HIS A 150 -3.64 3.03 28.08
N SER A 151 -4.30 3.65 29.05
CA SER A 151 -4.68 3.01 30.32
C SER A 151 -5.60 1.81 30.20
N PHE A 152 -6.33 1.70 29.07
CA PHE A 152 -7.23 0.56 28.77
C PHE A 152 -6.52 -0.64 28.13
N ALA A 153 -5.25 -0.50 27.72
CA ALA A 153 -4.51 -1.54 26.99
C ALA A 153 -3.55 -2.29 27.94
N GLU A 154 -4.02 -3.38 28.55
CA GLU A 154 -3.17 -4.22 29.39
C GLU A 154 -1.93 -4.69 28.63
N LYS A 155 -0.73 -4.55 29.23
CA LYS A 155 0.57 -4.86 28.60
C LYS A 155 0.77 -4.19 27.24
N ASN A 156 0.14 -3.04 27.02
CA ASN A 156 0.14 -2.31 25.76
C ASN A 156 -0.38 -3.13 24.55
N ILE A 157 -1.14 -4.20 24.73
CA ILE A 157 -1.72 -4.99 23.65
C ILE A 157 -3.03 -4.35 23.21
N CYS A 158 -3.09 -3.83 21.98
CA CYS A 158 -4.31 -3.25 21.41
C CYS A 158 -5.18 -4.27 20.68
N PHE A 159 -4.58 -5.35 20.19
CA PHE A 159 -5.26 -6.43 19.48
C PHE A 159 -4.40 -7.69 19.46
N GLN A 160 -5.04 -8.85 19.55
CA GLN A 160 -4.40 -10.14 19.35
C GLN A 160 -5.30 -11.10 18.59
N THR A 161 -4.69 -12.06 17.90
CA THR A 161 -5.42 -13.07 17.11
C THR A 161 -4.56 -14.31 16.94
N GLU A 162 -5.24 -15.45 16.67
CA GLU A 162 -4.57 -16.73 16.47
C GLU A 162 -5.10 -17.48 15.25
N LEU A 163 -4.29 -18.41 14.76
CA LEU A 163 -4.65 -19.40 13.76
C LEU A 163 -4.15 -20.76 14.21
N VAL A 164 -5.06 -21.73 14.33
CA VAL A 164 -4.76 -23.11 14.69
C VAL A 164 -5.28 -24.06 13.60
N LYS A 165 -4.46 -25.05 13.23
CA LYS A 165 -4.83 -26.15 12.33
C LYS A 165 -4.12 -27.43 12.78
N GLY A 166 -4.84 -28.55 12.85
CA GLY A 166 -4.26 -29.82 13.29
C GLY A 166 -3.79 -29.79 14.75
N ASN A 167 -2.69 -30.49 15.02
CA ASN A 167 -2.06 -30.54 16.34
C ASN A 167 -0.55 -30.27 16.18
N VAL A 168 -0.11 -29.07 16.58
CA VAL A 168 1.27 -28.62 16.37
C VAL A 168 2.28 -29.46 17.16
N GLU A 169 1.95 -29.86 18.39
CA GLU A 169 2.84 -30.68 19.24
C GLU A 169 3.04 -32.06 18.62
N LYS A 170 1.97 -32.70 18.11
CA LYS A 170 2.07 -33.93 17.35
C LYS A 170 2.93 -33.77 16.09
N GLY A 171 2.73 -32.67 15.38
CA GLY A 171 3.52 -32.36 14.19
C GLY A 171 5.01 -32.21 14.50
N PHE A 172 5.38 -31.59 15.62
CA PHE A 172 6.77 -31.53 16.07
C PHE A 172 7.32 -32.89 16.52
N ALA A 173 6.53 -33.68 17.23
CA ALA A 173 6.95 -35.02 17.64
C ALA A 173 7.19 -35.98 16.44
N GLU A 174 6.47 -35.76 15.35
CA GLU A 174 6.64 -36.53 14.11
C GLU A 174 7.73 -35.97 13.18
N SER A 175 8.33 -34.82 13.50
CA SER A 175 9.41 -34.21 12.72
C SER A 175 10.74 -34.89 12.98
N ASP A 176 11.62 -34.93 11.99
CA ASP A 176 12.98 -35.42 12.16
C ASP A 176 13.94 -34.33 12.66
N GLU A 177 13.67 -33.08 12.26
CA GLU A 177 14.43 -31.89 12.65
C GLU A 177 13.47 -30.74 12.99
N ILE A 178 13.89 -29.90 13.96
CA ILE A 178 13.14 -28.70 14.38
C ILE A 178 14.07 -27.50 14.30
N PHE A 179 13.57 -26.42 13.67
CA PHE A 179 14.29 -25.17 13.52
C PHE A 179 13.56 -24.05 14.25
N GLU A 180 14.31 -23.29 15.04
CA GLU A 180 13.79 -22.15 15.80
C GLU A 180 14.63 -20.92 15.48
N ASP A 181 13.95 -19.84 15.01
CA ASP A 181 14.61 -18.61 14.59
C ASP A 181 13.81 -17.39 15.03
N ILE A 182 14.53 -16.28 15.19
CA ILE A 182 13.93 -14.95 15.42
C ILE A 182 14.36 -14.05 14.26
N PHE A 183 13.38 -13.39 13.64
CA PHE A 183 13.60 -12.44 12.55
C PHE A 183 13.03 -11.09 12.92
N GLU A 184 13.76 -10.02 12.58
CA GLU A 184 13.38 -8.65 12.85
C GLU A 184 13.30 -7.83 11.56
N PHE A 185 12.20 -7.06 11.44
CA PHE A 185 11.96 -6.13 10.35
C PHE A 185 11.74 -4.73 10.93
N PRO A 186 12.51 -3.71 10.52
CA PRO A 186 12.53 -2.41 11.17
C PRO A 186 11.29 -1.57 10.86
N MET A 187 11.17 -0.44 11.55
CA MET A 187 10.29 0.66 11.18
C MET A 187 10.83 1.33 9.92
N ILE A 188 9.94 1.58 8.93
CA ILE A 188 10.32 2.17 7.65
C ILE A 188 9.37 3.30 7.29
N PHE A 189 9.91 4.39 6.73
CA PHE A 189 9.14 5.49 6.19
C PHE A 189 8.62 5.16 4.78
N HIS A 190 7.40 5.61 4.46
CA HIS A 190 6.78 5.36 3.14
C HIS A 190 7.48 6.05 1.98
N TYR A 191 8.22 7.10 2.25
CA TYR A 191 8.94 7.88 1.25
C TYR A 191 8.04 8.30 0.07
N SER A 192 6.86 8.83 0.36
CA SER A 192 6.06 9.48 -0.68
C SER A 192 6.72 10.79 -1.10
N MET A 193 7.03 10.95 -2.40
CA MET A 193 7.70 12.16 -2.93
C MET A 193 6.92 13.45 -2.62
N GLU A 194 5.59 13.38 -2.63
CA GLU A 194 4.71 14.41 -2.08
C GLU A 194 4.41 14.06 -0.61
N PRO A 195 4.86 14.85 0.38
CA PRO A 195 4.45 14.72 1.76
C PRO A 195 2.93 14.92 1.92
N HIS A 196 2.38 14.68 3.12
CA HIS A 196 0.98 14.97 3.37
C HIS A 196 0.71 16.46 3.18
N THR A 197 -0.25 16.77 2.32
CA THR A 197 -0.62 18.13 1.98
C THR A 197 -2.15 18.26 1.97
N THR A 198 -2.65 19.28 2.65
CA THR A 198 -4.10 19.53 2.78
C THR A 198 -4.37 21.01 2.72
N ILE A 199 -5.43 21.39 1.99
CA ILE A 199 -6.07 22.69 2.12
C ILE A 199 -7.47 22.42 2.68
N ALA A 200 -7.90 23.16 3.69
CA ALA A 200 -9.25 23.11 4.21
C ALA A 200 -9.89 24.48 4.20
N GLN A 201 -11.17 24.54 3.84
CA GLN A 201 -12.03 25.70 3.93
C GLN A 201 -13.29 25.31 4.70
N VAL A 202 -13.69 26.12 5.64
CA VAL A 202 -14.91 25.93 6.45
C VAL A 202 -15.74 27.19 6.36
N ASP A 203 -16.98 27.03 5.93
CA ASP A 203 -17.95 28.12 5.77
C ASP A 203 -19.36 27.66 6.20
N THR A 204 -20.39 28.48 5.91
CA THR A 204 -21.79 28.19 6.24
C THR A 204 -22.34 26.97 5.47
N ASP A 205 -21.76 26.66 4.30
CA ASP A 205 -22.20 25.56 3.45
C ASP A 205 -21.62 24.21 3.88
N GLY A 206 -20.50 24.24 4.62
CA GLY A 206 -19.86 23.05 5.16
C GLY A 206 -18.34 23.09 5.15
N ILE A 207 -17.71 21.95 4.89
CA ILE A 207 -16.25 21.79 4.85
C ILE A 207 -15.83 21.33 3.46
N THR A 208 -14.94 22.09 2.82
CA THR A 208 -14.28 21.69 1.58
C THR A 208 -12.81 21.41 1.85
N ILE A 209 -12.34 20.26 1.41
CA ILE A 209 -10.96 19.79 1.59
C ILE A 209 -10.35 19.47 0.23
N TRP A 210 -9.14 19.96 -0.01
CA TRP A 210 -8.25 19.47 -1.07
C TRP A 210 -7.14 18.69 -0.39
N ALA A 211 -7.08 17.37 -0.65
CA ALA A 211 -6.17 16.47 0.04
C ALA A 211 -5.34 15.62 -0.91
N SER A 212 -4.06 15.45 -0.56
CA SER A 212 -3.20 14.45 -1.20
C SER A 212 -3.51 13.06 -0.63
N THR A 213 -4.65 12.46 -1.04
CA THR A 213 -5.15 11.22 -0.45
C THR A 213 -5.50 10.15 -1.49
N GLY A 214 -5.25 8.87 -1.15
CA GLY A 214 -5.77 7.72 -1.88
C GLY A 214 -7.20 7.31 -1.47
N HIS A 215 -7.80 7.98 -0.44
CA HIS A 215 -9.07 7.62 0.17
C HIS A 215 -10.00 8.82 0.33
N PRO A 216 -10.38 9.54 -0.74
CA PRO A 216 -11.15 10.78 -0.62
C PRO A 216 -12.48 10.60 0.11
N PHE A 217 -13.19 9.51 -0.13
CA PHE A 217 -14.46 9.21 0.58
C PHE A 217 -14.25 8.82 2.04
N GLY A 218 -13.11 8.20 2.38
CA GLY A 218 -12.72 7.94 3.76
C GLY A 218 -12.40 9.22 4.51
N VAL A 219 -11.64 10.13 3.90
CA VAL A 219 -11.38 11.48 4.45
C VAL A 219 -12.68 12.24 4.68
N ARG A 220 -13.60 12.22 3.69
CA ARG A 220 -14.94 12.82 3.81
C ARG A 220 -15.69 12.30 5.02
N GLN A 221 -15.72 10.97 5.20
CA GLN A 221 -16.43 10.34 6.32
C GLN A 221 -15.79 10.74 7.65
N GLU A 222 -14.48 10.61 7.79
CA GLU A 222 -13.78 10.87 9.05
C GLU A 222 -13.89 12.34 9.46
N VAL A 223 -13.77 13.28 8.52
CA VAL A 223 -13.98 14.72 8.79
C VAL A 223 -15.44 14.99 9.19
N ALA A 224 -16.40 14.40 8.50
CA ALA A 224 -17.82 14.55 8.83
C ALA A 224 -18.13 14.06 10.26
N GLU A 225 -17.57 12.93 10.66
CA GLU A 225 -17.73 12.38 12.01
C GLU A 225 -17.08 13.27 13.08
N VAL A 226 -15.86 13.78 12.82
CA VAL A 226 -15.15 14.68 13.74
C VAL A 226 -15.94 15.96 13.97
N PHE A 227 -16.43 16.58 12.90
CA PHE A 227 -17.16 17.85 12.97
C PHE A 227 -18.66 17.66 13.26
N LYS A 228 -19.14 16.40 13.36
CA LYS A 228 -20.56 16.07 13.55
C LYS A 228 -21.45 16.63 12.44
N PHE A 229 -20.94 16.66 11.22
CA PHE A 229 -21.67 17.12 10.04
C PHE A 229 -22.25 15.92 9.27
N PRO A 230 -23.38 16.10 8.56
CA PRO A 230 -23.82 15.11 7.59
C PRO A 230 -22.82 15.05 6.42
N LEU A 231 -22.69 13.88 5.80
CA LEU A 231 -21.75 13.68 4.67
C LEU A 231 -21.97 14.69 3.52
N SER A 232 -23.19 15.14 3.31
CA SER A 232 -23.54 16.14 2.29
C SER A 232 -22.91 17.51 2.53
N LYS A 233 -22.44 17.81 3.74
CA LYS A 233 -21.78 19.06 4.13
C LYS A 233 -20.25 18.96 4.12
N VAL A 234 -19.69 17.82 3.72
CA VAL A 234 -18.25 17.63 3.59
C VAL A 234 -17.91 17.22 2.17
N ARG A 235 -17.02 17.97 1.54
CA ARG A 235 -16.57 17.78 0.16
C ARG A 235 -15.07 17.61 0.13
N VAL A 236 -14.58 16.59 -0.61
CA VAL A 236 -13.15 16.33 -0.75
C VAL A 236 -12.78 16.28 -2.23
N HIS A 237 -11.77 17.06 -2.59
CA HIS A 237 -11.16 17.10 -3.90
C HIS A 237 -9.82 16.36 -3.89
N THR A 238 -9.57 15.55 -4.92
CA THR A 238 -8.28 14.91 -5.16
C THR A 238 -7.98 14.89 -6.65
N ASN A 239 -6.89 15.54 -7.06
CA ASN A 239 -6.46 15.60 -8.47
C ASN A 239 -5.38 14.56 -8.75
N PHE A 240 -4.11 14.95 -8.52
CA PHE A 240 -2.94 14.10 -8.56
C PHE A 240 -2.39 13.92 -7.15
N VAL A 241 -1.85 12.75 -6.88
CA VAL A 241 -1.19 12.45 -5.61
C VAL A 241 0.21 11.93 -5.89
N GLY A 242 1.21 12.58 -5.30
CA GLY A 242 2.61 12.28 -5.50
C GLY A 242 3.09 11.10 -4.64
N ALA A 243 2.58 9.90 -4.94
CA ALA A 243 2.76 8.66 -4.21
C ALA A 243 1.97 8.57 -2.90
N ALA A 244 1.73 7.35 -2.43
CA ALA A 244 1.10 7.07 -1.14
C ALA A 244 1.64 5.81 -0.47
N TYR A 245 1.73 4.70 -1.19
CA TYR A 245 2.17 3.39 -0.69
C TYR A 245 1.43 2.89 0.56
N GLY A 246 0.32 3.56 0.93
CA GLY A 246 -0.48 3.30 2.11
C GLY A 246 -0.43 4.40 3.18
N SER A 247 0.54 5.34 3.16
CA SER A 247 0.61 6.46 4.13
C SER A 247 -0.60 7.39 4.07
N LYS A 248 -1.15 7.59 2.88
CA LYS A 248 -2.28 8.48 2.61
C LYS A 248 -3.61 7.73 2.57
N SER A 249 -3.78 6.77 3.49
CA SER A 249 -5.01 5.98 3.67
C SER A 249 -5.88 6.61 4.74
N GLY A 250 -7.05 7.17 4.35
CA GLY A 250 -7.96 7.95 5.17
C GLY A 250 -7.34 9.26 5.68
N ALA A 251 -8.01 9.94 6.60
CA ALA A 251 -7.54 11.22 7.12
C ALA A 251 -6.27 11.06 7.98
N LYS A 252 -5.35 12.01 7.91
CA LYS A 252 -4.15 12.12 8.74
C LYS A 252 -4.10 13.50 9.41
N ILE A 253 -3.95 14.54 8.61
CA ILE A 253 -3.85 15.92 9.08
C ILE A 253 -5.11 16.73 8.78
N GLU A 254 -6.00 16.21 7.94
CA GLU A 254 -7.16 16.91 7.41
C GLU A 254 -8.09 17.44 8.50
N PRO A 255 -8.41 16.72 9.58
CA PRO A 255 -9.26 17.24 10.65
C PRO A 255 -8.62 18.39 11.42
N LEU A 256 -7.28 18.35 11.65
CA LEU A 256 -6.57 19.43 12.34
C LEU A 256 -6.51 20.69 11.44
N VAL A 257 -6.25 20.51 10.13
CA VAL A 257 -6.27 21.62 9.16
C VAL A 257 -7.67 22.22 9.05
N ALA A 258 -8.71 21.40 9.06
CA ALA A 258 -10.10 21.88 9.07
C ALA A 258 -10.46 22.66 10.36
N ALA A 259 -9.99 22.19 11.54
CA ALA A 259 -10.17 22.90 12.78
C ALA A 259 -9.45 24.27 12.77
N LEU A 260 -8.25 24.33 12.21
CA LEU A 260 -7.49 25.55 12.05
C LEU A 260 -8.17 26.52 11.07
N ALA A 261 -8.68 26.03 9.92
CA ALA A 261 -9.43 26.83 8.95
C ALA A 261 -10.74 27.37 9.53
N ARG A 262 -11.43 26.56 10.34
CA ARG A 262 -12.64 26.98 11.06
C ARG A 262 -12.36 28.15 12.00
N LYS A 263 -11.30 28.08 12.80
CA LYS A 263 -10.92 29.17 13.72
C LYS A 263 -10.42 30.40 12.99
N ALA A 264 -9.66 30.22 11.92
CA ALA A 264 -9.14 31.30 11.09
C ALA A 264 -10.22 31.98 10.22
N GLN A 265 -11.37 31.37 9.97
CA GLN A 265 -12.42 31.78 9.03
C GLN A 265 -11.85 32.08 7.62
N ARG A 266 -10.83 31.35 7.21
CA ARG A 266 -10.13 31.47 5.92
C ARG A 266 -9.67 30.08 5.47
N PRO A 267 -9.49 29.84 4.16
CA PRO A 267 -8.84 28.62 3.70
C PRO A 267 -7.42 28.53 4.26
N VAL A 268 -7.05 27.37 4.82
CA VAL A 268 -5.71 27.11 5.37
C VAL A 268 -5.06 25.96 4.63
N ARG A 269 -3.83 26.19 4.17
CA ARG A 269 -2.98 25.16 3.58
C ARG A 269 -1.91 24.70 4.58
N VAL A 270 -1.73 23.40 4.69
CA VAL A 270 -0.60 22.78 5.39
C VAL A 270 0.14 21.88 4.42
N VAL A 271 1.43 22.14 4.22
CA VAL A 271 2.37 21.29 3.47
C VAL A 271 3.40 20.81 4.47
N GLN A 272 3.44 19.51 4.71
CA GLN A 272 4.44 18.91 5.60
C GLN A 272 5.83 18.86 4.94
N THR A 273 6.87 18.97 5.74
CA THR A 273 8.24 18.60 5.37
C THR A 273 8.41 17.09 5.45
N PHE A 274 9.53 16.54 4.98
CA PHE A 274 9.83 15.12 5.15
C PHE A 274 9.89 14.69 6.62
N ALA A 275 10.54 15.49 7.48
CA ALA A 275 10.60 15.24 8.91
C ALA A 275 9.21 15.19 9.55
N GLU A 276 8.32 16.13 9.19
CA GLU A 276 6.94 16.15 9.66
C GLU A 276 6.13 14.94 9.13
N ALA A 277 6.40 14.49 7.89
CA ALA A 277 5.76 13.31 7.33
C ALA A 277 6.25 12.02 7.99
N MET A 278 7.55 11.91 8.32
CA MET A 278 8.11 10.82 9.12
C MET A 278 7.49 10.74 10.53
N ALA A 279 7.19 11.89 11.14
CA ALA A 279 6.49 11.99 12.41
C ALA A 279 4.95 11.82 12.29
N THR A 280 4.41 11.53 11.09
CA THR A 280 2.98 11.34 10.87
C THR A 280 2.59 9.86 10.78
N CYS A 281 3.32 9.05 10.01
CA CYS A 281 3.09 7.60 9.96
C CYS A 281 4.25 6.83 9.33
N ARG A 282 4.33 5.54 9.66
CA ARG A 282 5.38 4.61 9.22
C ARG A 282 4.85 3.19 8.99
N ARG A 283 5.70 2.28 8.46
CA ARG A 283 5.44 0.83 8.43
C ARG A 283 5.56 0.24 9.85
N HIS A 284 4.75 -0.77 10.15
CA HIS A 284 4.89 -1.57 11.37
C HIS A 284 6.25 -2.28 11.37
N ALA A 285 7.05 -2.08 12.42
CA ALA A 285 8.14 -3.02 12.72
C ALA A 285 7.52 -4.34 13.20
N ILE A 286 8.16 -5.44 12.82
CA ILE A 286 7.69 -6.78 13.23
C ILE A 286 8.87 -7.62 13.72
N LYS A 287 8.65 -8.30 14.84
CA LYS A 287 9.50 -9.37 15.33
C LYS A 287 8.76 -10.69 15.23
N CYS A 288 9.35 -11.67 14.53
CA CYS A 288 8.79 -13.00 14.33
C CYS A 288 9.65 -14.04 15.02
N LYS A 289 9.09 -14.77 15.98
CA LYS A 289 9.67 -16.01 16.49
C LYS A 289 9.03 -17.16 15.75
N VAL A 290 9.82 -17.95 15.03
CA VAL A 290 9.32 -18.99 14.13
C VAL A 290 9.94 -20.33 14.49
N LYS A 291 9.11 -21.36 14.67
CA LYS A 291 9.50 -22.75 14.89
C LYS A 291 8.88 -23.63 13.81
N THR A 292 9.72 -24.38 13.08
CA THR A 292 9.27 -25.24 11.98
C THR A 292 9.83 -26.64 12.16
N GLY A 293 8.95 -27.64 12.11
CA GLY A 293 9.29 -29.05 12.12
C GLY A 293 9.27 -29.64 10.71
N VAL A 294 10.30 -30.41 10.37
CA VAL A 294 10.49 -30.96 9.03
C VAL A 294 10.95 -32.42 9.07
N LYS A 295 10.70 -33.17 7.98
CA LYS A 295 11.32 -34.45 7.72
C LYS A 295 12.72 -34.27 7.11
N LYS A 296 13.58 -35.29 7.19
CA LYS A 296 14.92 -35.30 6.54
C LYS A 296 14.87 -35.05 5.04
N ASP A 297 13.77 -35.37 4.39
CA ASP A 297 13.56 -35.14 2.97
C ASP A 297 13.03 -33.71 2.65
N GLY A 298 12.93 -32.82 3.67
CA GLY A 298 12.47 -31.45 3.55
C GLY A 298 10.94 -31.27 3.61
N THR A 299 10.15 -32.34 3.87
CA THR A 299 8.68 -32.21 4.01
C THR A 299 8.33 -31.43 5.28
N LEU A 300 7.53 -30.37 5.15
CA LEU A 300 7.07 -29.54 6.26
C LEU A 300 5.97 -30.25 7.06
N MET A 301 6.13 -30.36 8.38
CA MET A 301 5.24 -31.08 9.28
C MET A 301 4.44 -30.17 10.21
N ALA A 302 5.08 -29.15 10.76
CA ALA A 302 4.46 -28.20 11.69
C ALA A 302 5.09 -26.83 11.60
N LYS A 303 4.28 -25.78 11.87
CA LYS A 303 4.78 -24.42 12.06
C LYS A 303 4.10 -23.79 13.28
N GLN A 304 4.92 -23.25 14.17
CA GLN A 304 4.49 -22.36 15.26
C GLN A 304 5.14 -21.00 15.05
N ALA A 305 4.38 -19.92 15.24
CA ALA A 305 4.95 -18.58 15.22
C ALA A 305 4.30 -17.66 16.25
N GLU A 306 5.11 -16.77 16.82
CA GLU A 306 4.68 -15.62 17.58
C GLU A 306 5.14 -14.36 16.83
N ILE A 307 4.19 -13.48 16.53
CA ILE A 307 4.42 -12.29 15.71
C ILE A 307 4.06 -11.06 16.55
N PHE A 308 5.02 -10.17 16.77
CA PHE A 308 4.87 -8.96 17.53
C PHE A 308 4.97 -7.75 16.63
N LEU A 309 3.85 -7.01 16.48
CA LEU A 309 3.78 -5.81 15.65
C LEU A 309 3.85 -4.56 16.53
N ASN A 310 4.81 -3.69 16.25
CA ASN A 310 4.86 -2.35 16.84
C ASN A 310 3.93 -1.42 16.04
N THR A 311 2.77 -1.06 16.60
CA THR A 311 1.82 -0.14 15.99
C THR A 311 2.07 1.33 16.31
N GLY A 312 2.98 1.61 17.27
CA GLY A 312 3.21 2.96 17.77
C GLY A 312 2.10 3.42 18.71
N ALA A 313 1.90 4.73 18.78
CA ALA A 313 1.00 5.37 19.74
C ALA A 313 -0.49 5.12 19.48
N TYR A 314 -0.89 4.76 18.27
CA TYR A 314 -2.30 4.56 17.89
C TYR A 314 -2.51 3.21 17.20
N SER A 315 -3.70 2.63 17.34
CA SER A 315 -4.03 1.35 16.70
C SER A 315 -4.14 1.44 15.18
N GLU A 316 -4.74 2.48 14.68
CA GLU A 316 -4.94 2.76 13.24
C GLU A 316 -5.29 1.49 12.42
N THR A 317 -4.37 1.06 11.55
CA THR A 317 -4.49 -0.16 10.74
C THR A 317 -3.86 -1.39 11.40
N GLY A 318 -3.26 -1.24 12.58
CA GLY A 318 -2.57 -2.30 13.32
C GLY A 318 -3.38 -3.60 13.46
N PRO A 319 -4.65 -3.57 13.93
CA PRO A 319 -5.47 -4.78 14.02
C PRO A 319 -5.67 -5.51 12.67
N THR A 320 -5.82 -4.74 11.58
CA THR A 320 -5.95 -5.31 10.24
C THR A 320 -4.65 -5.96 9.77
N VAL A 321 -3.51 -5.28 9.97
CA VAL A 321 -2.18 -5.83 9.61
C VAL A 321 -1.90 -7.09 10.42
N THR A 322 -2.17 -7.08 11.73
CA THR A 322 -2.03 -8.23 12.63
C THR A 322 -2.83 -9.44 12.13
N GLY A 323 -4.09 -9.24 11.75
CA GLY A 323 -4.92 -10.30 11.17
C GLY A 323 -4.36 -10.88 9.86
N ARG A 324 -3.72 -10.04 9.03
CA ARG A 324 -3.12 -10.49 7.76
C ARG A 324 -1.84 -11.29 7.96
N THR A 325 -1.07 -11.03 9.00
CA THR A 325 0.16 -11.79 9.28
C THR A 325 -0.10 -13.26 9.53
N LEU A 326 -1.28 -13.65 10.07
CA LEU A 326 -1.66 -15.05 10.28
C LEU A 326 -1.62 -15.90 8.99
N THR A 327 -2.03 -15.31 7.86
CA THR A 327 -2.01 -15.99 6.57
C THR A 327 -0.63 -15.87 5.91
N ARG A 328 -0.06 -14.66 5.95
CA ARG A 328 1.16 -14.34 5.20
C ARG A 328 2.41 -14.98 5.76
N ILE A 329 2.46 -15.30 7.07
CA ILE A 329 3.56 -16.06 7.69
C ILE A 329 3.61 -17.52 7.25
N LEU A 330 2.56 -18.04 6.65
CA LEU A 330 2.56 -19.39 6.09
C LEU A 330 3.34 -19.44 4.78
N GLY A 331 3.46 -18.32 4.07
CA GLY A 331 3.91 -18.31 2.69
C GLY A 331 2.98 -19.18 1.82
N PRO A 332 3.40 -19.59 0.65
CA PRO A 332 2.62 -20.48 -0.23
C PRO A 332 2.83 -21.97 0.07
N TYR A 333 3.04 -22.34 1.34
CA TYR A 333 3.46 -23.70 1.70
C TYR A 333 2.38 -24.49 2.43
N ARG A 334 2.44 -25.82 2.28
CA ARG A 334 1.57 -26.77 2.98
C ARG A 334 2.11 -27.09 4.35
N TYR A 335 1.34 -26.76 5.37
CA TYR A 335 1.58 -27.19 6.74
C TYR A 335 0.39 -28.00 7.24
N PRO A 336 0.55 -29.28 7.62
CA PRO A 336 -0.55 -30.05 8.23
C PRO A 336 -0.91 -29.54 9.61
N ASN A 337 0.06 -29.01 10.38
CA ASN A 337 -0.15 -28.55 11.74
C ASN A 337 0.37 -27.12 11.94
N LEU A 338 -0.48 -26.24 12.49
CA LEU A 338 -0.19 -24.81 12.67
C LEU A 338 -0.64 -24.33 14.04
N LYS A 339 0.17 -23.43 14.66
CA LYS A 339 -0.23 -22.60 15.79
C LYS A 339 0.46 -21.22 15.64
N ILE A 340 -0.27 -20.24 15.18
CA ILE A 340 0.25 -18.88 14.92
C ILE A 340 -0.47 -17.91 15.86
N ASN A 341 0.29 -17.14 16.64
CA ASN A 341 -0.20 -16.05 17.46
C ASN A 341 0.35 -14.73 16.95
N SER A 342 -0.49 -13.72 16.84
CA SER A 342 -0.07 -12.39 16.40
C SER A 342 -0.62 -11.32 17.33
N TYR A 343 0.25 -10.39 17.74
CA TYR A 343 0.00 -9.35 18.72
C TYR A 343 0.28 -7.98 18.11
N CYS A 344 -0.66 -7.05 18.26
CA CYS A 344 -0.52 -5.63 17.94
C CYS A 344 -0.23 -4.85 19.21
N ILE A 345 0.90 -4.16 19.27
CA ILE A 345 1.44 -3.61 20.52
C ILE A 345 1.61 -2.10 20.37
N TYR A 346 1.04 -1.35 21.31
CA TYR A 346 1.30 0.07 21.44
C TYR A 346 2.71 0.35 21.98
N THR A 347 3.33 1.39 21.45
CA THR A 347 4.60 1.95 21.96
C THR A 347 4.56 3.47 21.88
N HIS A 348 5.46 4.14 22.61
CA HIS A 348 5.59 5.60 22.59
C HIS A 348 6.39 6.06 21.35
N THR A 349 5.99 5.56 20.18
CA THR A 349 6.58 5.92 18.86
C THR A 349 5.52 6.39 17.88
N VAL A 350 5.96 6.99 16.79
CA VAL A 350 5.07 7.38 15.67
C VAL A 350 4.17 6.22 15.27
N SER A 351 2.90 6.50 15.03
CA SER A 351 1.92 5.48 14.66
C SER A 351 2.22 4.81 13.33
N ALA A 352 2.00 3.52 13.28
CA ALA A 352 2.12 2.77 12.05
C ALA A 352 0.83 2.85 11.22
N ALA A 353 0.99 2.91 9.91
CA ALA A 353 -0.09 2.87 8.94
C ALA A 353 0.10 1.69 7.97
N SER A 354 -0.87 1.47 7.10
CA SER A 354 -0.70 0.56 5.98
C SER A 354 0.52 0.95 5.15
N PHE A 355 1.32 -0.02 4.75
CA PHE A 355 2.37 0.16 3.77
C PHE A 355 2.28 -0.99 2.78
N ARG A 356 2.56 -0.75 1.50
CA ARG A 356 2.48 -1.68 0.36
C ARG A 356 2.70 -3.13 0.79
N SER A 357 1.71 -4.01 0.58
CA SER A 357 1.65 -5.39 1.06
C SER A 357 1.71 -5.54 2.59
N ILE A 358 0.70 -5.00 3.29
CA ILE A 358 0.60 -4.97 4.76
C ILE A 358 0.99 -6.31 5.43
N GLY A 359 2.07 -6.33 6.23
CA GLY A 359 2.58 -7.54 6.90
C GLY A 359 3.30 -8.55 5.97
N GLY A 360 3.17 -8.44 4.64
CA GLY A 360 3.74 -9.39 3.67
C GLY A 360 5.26 -9.46 3.68
N PRO A 361 5.99 -8.35 3.39
CA PRO A 361 7.45 -8.34 3.39
C PRO A 361 8.05 -8.81 4.71
N GLN A 362 7.43 -8.41 5.83
CA GLN A 362 7.92 -8.74 7.17
C GLN A 362 7.79 -10.24 7.49
N THR A 363 6.66 -10.86 7.14
CA THR A 363 6.43 -12.29 7.37
C THR A 363 7.16 -13.16 6.36
N ALA A 364 7.25 -12.73 5.11
CA ALA A 364 8.05 -13.42 4.10
C ALA A 364 9.55 -13.40 4.44
N TRP A 365 10.06 -12.29 5.00
CA TRP A 365 11.40 -12.19 5.54
C TRP A 365 11.70 -13.37 6.48
N ALA A 366 10.81 -13.67 7.43
CA ALA A 366 10.97 -14.77 8.35
C ALA A 366 10.80 -16.14 7.68
N THR A 367 9.72 -16.33 6.90
CA THR A 367 9.39 -17.63 6.32
C THR A 367 10.37 -18.06 5.24
N GLU A 368 10.67 -17.19 4.29
CA GLU A 368 11.54 -17.53 3.16
C GLU A 368 13.01 -17.66 3.57
N SER A 369 13.46 -16.87 4.56
CA SER A 369 14.80 -17.04 5.14
C SER A 369 14.91 -18.37 5.91
N GLN A 370 13.89 -18.74 6.69
CA GLN A 370 13.92 -20.04 7.40
C GLN A 370 13.84 -21.23 6.44
N MET A 371 13.10 -21.13 5.33
CA MET A 371 13.08 -22.18 4.30
C MET A 371 14.49 -22.47 3.75
N ASP A 372 15.31 -21.43 3.53
CA ASP A 372 16.69 -21.61 3.08
C ASP A 372 17.63 -22.12 4.20
N ILE A 373 17.44 -21.69 5.45
CA ILE A 373 18.16 -22.25 6.60
C ILE A 373 17.94 -23.76 6.68
N ILE A 374 16.70 -24.21 6.52
CA ILE A 374 16.32 -25.62 6.53
C ILE A 374 16.94 -26.34 5.32
N ALA A 375 16.82 -25.79 4.12
CA ALA A 375 17.39 -26.37 2.90
C ALA A 375 18.91 -26.55 3.02
N GLN A 376 19.63 -25.53 3.48
CA GLN A 376 21.07 -25.55 3.69
C GLN A 376 21.49 -26.61 4.73
N LYS A 377 20.77 -26.69 5.85
CA LYS A 377 21.05 -27.67 6.92
C LYS A 377 20.81 -29.12 6.47
N LEU A 378 19.79 -29.35 5.65
CA LEU A 378 19.45 -30.68 5.13
C LEU A 378 20.23 -31.03 3.86
N GLY A 379 21.06 -30.14 3.32
CA GLY A 379 21.80 -30.34 2.08
C GLY A 379 20.89 -30.41 0.83
N LEU A 380 19.75 -29.72 0.85
CA LEU A 380 18.77 -29.70 -0.23
C LEU A 380 18.93 -28.44 -1.09
N ASP A 381 18.67 -28.56 -2.38
CA ASP A 381 18.52 -27.39 -3.23
C ASP A 381 17.30 -26.55 -2.77
N PRO A 382 17.44 -25.23 -2.55
CA PRO A 382 16.35 -24.41 -1.99
C PRO A 382 15.16 -24.28 -2.95
N VAL A 383 15.34 -24.41 -4.26
CA VAL A 383 14.26 -24.44 -5.26
C VAL A 383 13.50 -25.77 -5.15
N GLN A 384 14.21 -26.90 -5.07
CA GLN A 384 13.58 -28.23 -4.94
C GLN A 384 12.82 -28.37 -3.62
N MET A 385 13.37 -27.83 -2.51
CA MET A 385 12.66 -27.81 -1.24
C MET A 385 11.34 -27.02 -1.31
N ARG A 386 11.33 -25.87 -2.01
CA ARG A 386 10.11 -25.09 -2.24
C ARG A 386 9.12 -25.86 -3.10
N LEU A 387 9.54 -26.42 -4.26
CA LEU A 387 8.69 -27.21 -5.16
C LEU A 387 7.98 -28.36 -4.44
N LYS A 388 8.66 -29.01 -3.51
CA LYS A 388 8.10 -30.11 -2.71
C LYS A 388 6.92 -29.66 -1.84
N ASN A 389 6.98 -28.45 -1.29
CA ASN A 389 6.06 -27.97 -0.26
C ASN A 389 5.03 -26.94 -0.78
N LEU A 390 5.16 -26.45 -2.02
CA LEU A 390 4.24 -25.45 -2.58
C LEU A 390 2.81 -25.97 -2.65
N VAL A 391 1.87 -25.11 -2.27
CA VAL A 391 0.43 -25.30 -2.50
C VAL A 391 0.16 -25.26 -4.00
N LYS A 392 -0.66 -26.15 -4.51
CA LYS A 392 -1.05 -26.21 -5.93
C LYS A 392 -2.24 -25.28 -6.19
N LYS A 393 -2.36 -24.83 -7.44
CA LYS A 393 -3.57 -24.15 -7.91
C LYS A 393 -4.80 -25.00 -7.61
N GLY A 394 -5.81 -24.40 -6.98
CA GLY A 394 -7.03 -25.09 -6.52
C GLY A 394 -6.98 -25.59 -5.07
N GLU A 395 -5.83 -25.57 -4.38
CA GLU A 395 -5.70 -25.91 -2.97
C GLU A 395 -5.77 -24.66 -2.07
N GLU A 396 -6.20 -24.82 -0.82
CA GLU A 396 -6.23 -23.74 0.17
C GLU A 396 -4.87 -23.58 0.87
N ILE A 397 -4.38 -22.35 1.00
CA ILE A 397 -3.19 -22.02 1.83
C ILE A 397 -3.54 -22.14 3.32
N ARG A 398 -4.75 -21.73 3.69
CA ARG A 398 -5.29 -21.87 5.05
C ARG A 398 -6.74 -22.35 5.00
N PRO A 399 -7.22 -23.03 6.06
CA PRO A 399 -8.59 -23.54 6.11
C PRO A 399 -9.65 -22.45 5.94
N ASN A 400 -10.70 -22.79 5.21
CA ASN A 400 -11.86 -21.90 4.94
C ASN A 400 -11.48 -20.59 4.25
N TYR A 401 -10.46 -20.63 3.42
CA TYR A 401 -9.98 -19.47 2.66
C TYR A 401 -10.04 -19.77 1.16
N ARG A 402 -10.05 -18.72 0.32
CA ARG A 402 -10.07 -18.91 -1.14
C ARG A 402 -8.92 -19.82 -1.57
N ALA A 403 -9.24 -20.83 -2.36
CA ALA A 403 -8.24 -21.68 -3.01
C ALA A 403 -7.30 -20.83 -3.88
N LEU A 404 -6.03 -21.22 -3.95
CA LEU A 404 -5.03 -20.54 -4.76
C LEU A 404 -5.44 -20.57 -6.24
N ASP A 405 -5.51 -19.38 -6.86
CA ASP A 405 -5.90 -19.21 -8.26
C ASP A 405 -4.72 -18.93 -9.21
N ALA A 406 -3.50 -19.12 -8.70
CA ALA A 406 -2.24 -18.88 -9.42
C ALA A 406 -1.40 -20.18 -9.51
N ASP A 407 -0.58 -20.30 -10.56
CA ASP A 407 0.37 -21.40 -10.74
C ASP A 407 1.76 -21.00 -10.25
N LEU A 408 2.06 -21.35 -9.00
CA LEU A 408 3.35 -21.04 -8.36
C LEU A 408 4.51 -21.86 -8.96
N PHE A 409 4.25 -23.06 -9.46
CA PHE A 409 5.26 -23.92 -10.08
C PHE A 409 5.74 -23.30 -11.40
N LYS A 410 4.79 -22.85 -12.24
CA LYS A 410 5.08 -22.10 -13.46
C LYS A 410 5.88 -20.83 -13.17
N GLY A 411 5.45 -20.04 -12.18
CA GLY A 411 6.12 -18.80 -11.81
C GLY A 411 7.55 -19.02 -11.32
N LEU A 412 7.78 -19.98 -10.42
CA LEU A 412 9.12 -20.32 -9.93
C LEU A 412 10.03 -20.79 -11.07
N LYS A 413 9.52 -21.64 -11.95
CA LYS A 413 10.27 -22.11 -13.11
C LYS A 413 10.68 -20.96 -14.04
N LEU A 414 9.78 -20.02 -14.31
CA LEU A 414 10.07 -18.88 -15.18
C LEU A 414 11.23 -18.02 -14.63
N VAL A 415 11.20 -17.66 -13.34
CA VAL A 415 12.26 -16.83 -12.75
C VAL A 415 13.59 -17.58 -12.63
N THR A 416 13.56 -18.89 -12.30
CA THR A 416 14.79 -19.70 -12.18
C THR A 416 15.41 -20.01 -13.53
N ASP A 417 14.63 -20.33 -14.55
CA ASP A 417 15.13 -20.54 -15.93
C ASP A 417 15.78 -19.24 -16.46
N LYS A 418 15.15 -18.09 -16.24
CA LYS A 418 15.66 -16.79 -16.69
C LYS A 418 16.92 -16.34 -15.93
N LEU A 419 16.99 -16.66 -14.63
CA LEU A 419 18.22 -16.43 -13.85
C LEU A 419 19.35 -17.35 -14.30
N GLY A 420 19.04 -18.50 -14.91
CA GLY A 420 20.01 -19.57 -15.24
C GLY A 420 20.36 -20.42 -14.02
N TRP A 421 19.36 -20.81 -13.23
CA TRP A 421 19.54 -21.58 -11.99
C TRP A 421 20.13 -22.97 -12.26
N ASP A 422 21.34 -23.22 -11.76
CA ASP A 422 22.00 -24.52 -11.72
C ASP A 422 22.46 -24.89 -10.30
N GLY A 423 21.95 -24.13 -9.30
CA GLY A 423 22.24 -24.28 -7.89
C GLY A 423 22.29 -22.91 -7.17
N PRO A 424 22.39 -22.91 -5.84
CA PRO A 424 22.37 -21.70 -5.04
C PRO A 424 23.67 -20.87 -5.10
N VAL A 425 24.72 -21.40 -5.73
CA VAL A 425 25.99 -20.69 -6.00
C VAL A 425 26.33 -20.86 -7.46
N SER A 426 26.65 -19.77 -8.16
CA SER A 426 27.05 -19.80 -9.56
C SER A 426 28.47 -20.36 -9.73
N LYS A 427 28.84 -20.66 -10.97
CA LYS A 427 30.22 -21.13 -11.29
C LYS A 427 31.28 -20.09 -10.96
N GLU A 428 30.92 -18.80 -10.97
CA GLU A 428 31.80 -17.69 -10.58
C GLU A 428 31.82 -17.46 -9.07
N GLY A 429 31.10 -18.26 -8.27
CA GLY A 429 31.01 -18.13 -6.81
C GLY A 429 30.00 -17.09 -6.34
N HIS A 430 29.16 -16.52 -7.23
CA HIS A 430 28.11 -15.60 -6.84
C HIS A 430 26.96 -16.36 -6.14
N GLY A 431 26.41 -15.76 -5.10
CA GLY A 431 25.25 -16.32 -4.40
C GLY A 431 23.97 -16.13 -5.19
N ARG A 432 23.12 -17.16 -5.20
CA ARG A 432 21.79 -17.11 -5.79
C ARG A 432 20.73 -17.40 -4.75
N GLY A 433 19.62 -16.70 -4.83
CA GLY A 433 18.51 -16.84 -3.90
C GLY A 433 17.17 -16.69 -4.57
N VAL A 434 16.16 -17.32 -3.99
CA VAL A 434 14.76 -17.21 -4.42
C VAL A 434 13.89 -16.84 -3.24
N GLY A 435 12.78 -16.18 -3.52
CA GLY A 435 11.78 -15.83 -2.52
C GLY A 435 10.38 -15.77 -3.11
N PHE A 436 9.38 -16.02 -2.27
CA PHE A 436 7.98 -15.92 -2.62
C PHE A 436 7.29 -14.81 -1.83
N GLY A 437 6.36 -14.14 -2.50
CA GLY A 437 5.38 -13.27 -1.90
C GLY A 437 3.98 -13.71 -2.27
N THR A 438 3.15 -13.93 -1.27
CA THR A 438 1.71 -14.09 -1.47
C THR A 438 0.97 -13.07 -0.65
N THR A 439 0.03 -12.39 -1.28
CA THR A 439 -0.88 -11.49 -0.58
C THR A 439 -2.32 -11.80 -0.97
N ASP A 440 -3.20 -11.59 -0.01
CA ASP A 440 -4.61 -11.86 -0.07
C ASP A 440 -5.39 -10.52 -0.14
N PRO A 441 -5.51 -9.87 -1.33
CA PRO A 441 -6.26 -8.63 -1.48
C PRO A 441 -7.70 -8.83 -1.03
N GLY A 442 -8.14 -8.08 -0.02
CA GLY A 442 -9.39 -8.37 0.65
C GLY A 442 -10.11 -7.13 1.16
N ALA A 443 -10.24 -6.12 0.34
CA ALA A 443 -11.12 -5.02 0.67
C ALA A 443 -12.57 -5.33 0.26
N PRO A 444 -13.57 -4.91 1.04
CA PRO A 444 -14.96 -5.00 0.62
C PRO A 444 -15.17 -4.40 -0.76
N LEU A 445 -15.95 -5.08 -1.57
CA LEU A 445 -16.33 -4.62 -2.89
C LEU A 445 -17.36 -3.51 -2.76
N ALA A 446 -16.97 -2.30 -3.11
CA ALA A 446 -17.90 -1.19 -3.30
C ALA A 446 -17.21 -0.14 -4.17
N SER A 447 -17.57 -0.09 -5.43
CA SER A 447 -17.14 0.94 -6.38
C SER A 447 -18.26 1.19 -7.37
N THR A 448 -18.44 2.45 -7.72
CA THR A 448 -19.41 2.89 -8.72
C THR A 448 -18.71 3.78 -9.73
N SER A 449 -19.09 3.66 -11.00
CA SER A 449 -18.64 4.54 -12.08
C SER A 449 -19.82 5.00 -12.91
N THR A 450 -19.72 6.18 -13.50
CA THR A 450 -20.66 6.71 -14.49
C THR A 450 -19.91 7.10 -15.76
N VAL A 451 -20.54 6.86 -16.90
CA VAL A 451 -20.01 7.17 -18.24
C VAL A 451 -21.07 7.95 -18.99
N HIS A 452 -20.66 9.03 -19.62
CA HIS A 452 -21.49 9.93 -20.43
C HIS A 452 -20.92 9.97 -21.84
N VAL A 453 -21.74 9.65 -22.83
CA VAL A 453 -21.43 9.90 -24.25
C VAL A 453 -22.21 11.13 -24.69
N LEU A 454 -21.49 12.18 -25.04
CA LEU A 454 -22.06 13.49 -25.36
C LEU A 454 -22.49 13.55 -26.84
N SER A 455 -23.28 14.56 -27.17
CA SER A 455 -23.84 14.74 -28.52
C SER A 455 -22.81 15.04 -29.62
N ASP A 456 -21.56 15.31 -29.26
CA ASP A 456 -20.41 15.41 -30.18
C ASP A 456 -19.63 14.10 -30.35
N GLY A 457 -20.06 13.04 -29.65
CA GLY A 457 -19.39 11.75 -29.62
C GLY A 457 -18.20 11.67 -28.67
N SER A 458 -17.90 12.71 -27.91
CA SER A 458 -16.91 12.65 -26.81
C SER A 458 -17.45 11.88 -25.61
N VAL A 459 -16.53 11.26 -24.86
CA VAL A 459 -16.87 10.43 -23.72
C VAL A 459 -16.27 11.00 -22.46
N VAL A 460 -17.09 11.22 -21.44
CA VAL A 460 -16.68 11.69 -20.12
C VAL A 460 -17.05 10.64 -19.10
N PHE A 461 -16.13 10.28 -18.20
CA PHE A 461 -16.46 9.34 -17.13
C PHE A 461 -15.91 9.78 -15.78
N MET A 462 -16.54 9.27 -14.74
CA MET A 462 -16.19 9.52 -13.34
C MET A 462 -15.98 8.21 -12.61
N CYS A 463 -14.86 8.11 -11.89
CA CYS A 463 -14.55 7.05 -10.95
C CYS A 463 -13.77 7.60 -9.76
N GLY A 464 -13.94 6.98 -8.58
CA GLY A 464 -13.36 7.48 -7.32
C GLY A 464 -11.94 6.99 -7.04
N THR A 465 -11.29 6.30 -8.01
CA THR A 465 -9.91 5.81 -7.85
C THR A 465 -8.90 6.93 -8.04
N SER A 466 -8.12 7.23 -6.99
CA SER A 466 -7.07 8.25 -7.03
C SER A 466 -5.89 7.80 -7.90
N GLU A 467 -5.35 8.72 -8.69
CA GLU A 467 -4.09 8.55 -9.41
C GLU A 467 -2.91 8.87 -8.49
N LEU A 468 -2.19 7.81 -8.08
CA LEU A 468 -1.05 7.86 -7.16
C LEU A 468 0.31 7.70 -7.87
N GLY A 469 0.30 7.66 -9.20
CA GLY A 469 1.45 7.32 -10.05
C GLY A 469 1.31 5.98 -10.75
N GLN A 470 0.40 5.11 -10.31
CA GLN A 470 0.22 3.74 -10.80
C GLN A 470 -0.41 3.65 -12.20
N GLY A 471 -0.94 4.77 -12.76
CA GLY A 471 -1.51 4.78 -14.11
C GLY A 471 -3.00 4.46 -14.17
N ALA A 472 -3.73 4.57 -13.05
CA ALA A 472 -5.16 4.27 -13.00
C ALA A 472 -5.97 5.06 -14.04
N LYS A 473 -5.68 6.36 -14.23
CA LYS A 473 -6.38 7.17 -15.23
C LYS A 473 -6.28 6.58 -16.63
N THR A 474 -5.10 6.10 -17.03
CA THR A 474 -4.87 5.51 -18.34
C THR A 474 -5.61 4.18 -18.50
N VAL A 475 -5.46 3.28 -17.51
CA VAL A 475 -6.09 1.96 -17.59
C VAL A 475 -7.62 2.06 -17.58
N MET A 476 -8.21 2.92 -16.73
CA MET A 476 -9.66 3.11 -16.71
C MET A 476 -10.17 3.71 -18.04
N SER A 477 -9.40 4.63 -18.65
CA SER A 477 -9.72 5.16 -19.99
C SER A 477 -9.61 4.09 -21.07
N GLN A 478 -8.62 3.17 -21.01
CA GLN A 478 -8.54 2.04 -21.95
C GLN A 478 -9.77 1.13 -21.85
N ILE A 479 -10.26 0.85 -20.64
CA ILE A 479 -11.48 0.02 -20.45
C ILE A 479 -12.67 0.69 -21.12
N ILE A 480 -12.88 1.98 -20.95
CA ILE A 480 -13.98 2.72 -21.59
C ILE A 480 -13.82 2.74 -23.12
N ALA A 481 -12.60 3.05 -23.61
CA ALA A 481 -12.32 3.06 -25.04
C ALA A 481 -12.58 1.68 -25.69
N GLU A 482 -12.22 0.59 -25.02
CA GLU A 482 -12.49 -0.78 -25.47
C GLU A 482 -13.98 -1.10 -25.49
N GLU A 483 -14.72 -0.78 -24.40
CA GLU A 483 -16.15 -1.08 -24.32
C GLU A 483 -16.96 -0.32 -25.36
N LEU A 484 -16.64 0.95 -25.58
CA LEU A 484 -17.36 1.81 -26.51
C LEU A 484 -16.79 1.81 -27.93
N ARG A 485 -15.67 1.10 -28.17
CA ARG A 485 -14.99 1.09 -29.46
C ARG A 485 -14.71 2.51 -29.99
N VAL A 486 -14.19 3.39 -29.10
CA VAL A 486 -13.80 4.76 -29.43
C VAL A 486 -12.28 4.95 -29.32
N PRO A 487 -11.68 5.88 -30.08
CA PRO A 487 -10.30 6.28 -29.86
C PRO A 487 -10.08 6.80 -28.43
N LEU A 488 -8.90 6.51 -27.85
CA LEU A 488 -8.58 6.86 -26.47
C LEU A 488 -8.60 8.38 -26.20
N ASP A 489 -8.26 9.19 -27.18
CA ASP A 489 -8.24 10.65 -27.11
C ASP A 489 -9.64 11.28 -27.01
N ARG A 490 -10.68 10.52 -27.33
CA ARG A 490 -12.08 10.94 -27.09
C ARG A 490 -12.56 10.69 -25.68
N VAL A 491 -11.77 9.99 -24.85
CA VAL A 491 -12.16 9.61 -23.49
C VAL A 491 -11.53 10.54 -22.47
N THR A 492 -12.35 11.22 -21.69
CA THR A 492 -11.93 12.15 -20.63
C THR A 492 -12.34 11.64 -19.25
N ILE A 493 -11.38 11.47 -18.34
CA ILE A 493 -11.65 11.18 -16.93
C ILE A 493 -11.71 12.48 -16.13
N ARG A 494 -12.75 12.65 -15.32
CA ARG A 494 -12.88 13.81 -14.45
C ARG A 494 -12.04 13.66 -13.17
N PRO A 495 -11.49 14.76 -12.63
CA PRO A 495 -10.89 14.77 -11.29
C PRO A 495 -11.90 14.32 -10.23
N ILE A 496 -11.40 13.75 -9.13
CA ILE A 496 -12.27 13.32 -8.04
C ILE A 496 -12.77 14.53 -7.24
N ASP A 497 -14.09 14.53 -7.09
CA ASP A 497 -14.84 15.45 -6.26
C ASP A 497 -15.98 14.69 -5.60
N THR A 498 -15.90 14.46 -4.30
CA THR A 498 -16.87 13.63 -3.58
C THR A 498 -18.30 14.16 -3.56
N ALA A 499 -18.53 15.38 -4.04
CA ALA A 499 -19.88 15.90 -4.24
C ALA A 499 -20.56 15.31 -5.48
N PHE A 500 -19.79 14.95 -6.52
CA PHE A 500 -20.31 14.50 -7.80
C PHE A 500 -19.78 13.13 -8.23
N THR A 501 -18.51 12.82 -7.90
CA THR A 501 -17.92 11.51 -8.22
C THR A 501 -18.63 10.40 -7.47
N PRO A 502 -19.06 9.31 -8.16
CA PRO A 502 -19.65 8.16 -7.49
C PRO A 502 -18.68 7.52 -6.48
N PHE A 503 -19.26 6.86 -5.49
CA PHE A 503 -18.50 6.28 -4.37
C PHE A 503 -17.45 5.26 -4.84
N ASP A 504 -16.25 5.39 -4.31
CA ASP A 504 -15.22 4.36 -4.26
C ASP A 504 -14.67 4.24 -2.83
N ARG A 505 -14.37 3.03 -2.41
CA ARG A 505 -13.83 2.84 -1.09
C ARG A 505 -12.42 3.44 -0.96
N SER A 506 -11.52 3.13 -1.90
CA SER A 506 -10.12 3.57 -1.84
C SER A 506 -9.25 3.08 -2.99
N THR A 507 -8.15 3.75 -3.22
CA THR A 507 -7.02 3.24 -4.00
C THR A 507 -6.04 2.52 -3.05
N GLY A 508 -6.09 1.19 -3.00
CA GLY A 508 -5.27 0.35 -2.11
C GLY A 508 -5.74 -1.11 -2.12
N SER A 509 -4.99 -2.01 -1.49
CA SER A 509 -5.27 -3.46 -1.48
C SER A 509 -5.35 -4.08 -2.87
N SER A 510 -4.58 -3.61 -3.82
CA SER A 510 -4.54 -4.06 -5.23
C SER A 510 -5.92 -4.18 -5.90
N ARG A 511 -6.90 -3.34 -5.46
CA ARG A 511 -8.32 -3.43 -5.85
C ARG A 511 -8.74 -2.53 -7.01
N SER A 512 -7.94 -1.53 -7.38
CA SER A 512 -8.38 -0.53 -8.39
C SER A 512 -8.71 -1.19 -9.73
N THR A 513 -7.82 -2.02 -10.26
CA THR A 513 -8.07 -2.73 -11.53
C THR A 513 -9.22 -3.73 -11.40
N THR A 514 -9.29 -4.48 -10.30
CA THR A 514 -10.29 -5.55 -10.14
C THR A 514 -11.68 -5.02 -9.80
N VAL A 515 -11.81 -4.09 -8.89
CA VAL A 515 -13.11 -3.62 -8.38
C VAL A 515 -13.59 -2.39 -9.13
N MET A 516 -12.77 -1.31 -9.16
CA MET A 516 -13.16 -0.11 -9.91
C MET A 516 -13.14 -0.36 -11.41
N GLY A 517 -12.12 -1.09 -11.93
CA GLY A 517 -12.10 -1.48 -13.34
C GLY A 517 -13.35 -2.24 -13.75
N LYS A 518 -13.88 -3.12 -12.88
CA LYS A 518 -15.15 -3.84 -13.13
C LYS A 518 -16.34 -2.89 -13.14
N ALA A 519 -16.41 -1.90 -12.24
CA ALA A 519 -17.46 -0.89 -12.26
C ALA A 519 -17.39 -0.03 -13.53
N VAL A 520 -16.18 0.32 -13.99
CA VAL A 520 -15.95 1.07 -15.23
C VAL A 520 -16.35 0.25 -16.46
N GLU A 521 -15.98 -1.04 -16.52
CA GLU A 521 -16.41 -1.97 -17.57
C GLU A 521 -17.94 -2.07 -17.65
N LEU A 522 -18.61 -2.24 -16.50
CA LEU A 522 -20.07 -2.33 -16.45
C LEU A 522 -20.74 -1.02 -16.90
N ALA A 523 -20.21 0.14 -16.52
CA ALA A 523 -20.73 1.43 -16.96
C ALA A 523 -20.56 1.64 -18.47
N GLY A 524 -19.40 1.26 -19.03
CA GLY A 524 -19.16 1.27 -20.48
C GLY A 524 -20.11 0.32 -21.23
N SER A 525 -20.28 -0.90 -20.71
CA SER A 525 -21.19 -1.89 -21.28
C SER A 525 -22.66 -1.42 -21.26
N ASP A 526 -23.09 -0.69 -20.22
CA ASP A 526 -24.45 -0.14 -20.16
C ASP A 526 -24.67 0.92 -21.26
N VAL A 527 -23.74 1.85 -21.45
CA VAL A 527 -23.82 2.82 -22.58
C VAL A 527 -23.72 2.13 -23.92
N ARG A 528 -22.82 1.14 -24.05
CA ARG A 528 -22.73 0.35 -25.30
C ARG A 528 -24.07 -0.28 -25.67
N ARG A 529 -24.78 -0.87 -24.72
CA ARG A 529 -26.12 -1.42 -24.94
C ARG A 529 -27.08 -0.35 -25.46
N GLN A 530 -27.12 0.84 -24.86
CA GLN A 530 -27.94 1.96 -25.31
C GLN A 530 -27.60 2.39 -26.75
N ILE A 531 -26.31 2.49 -27.09
CA ILE A 531 -25.86 2.82 -28.46
C ILE A 531 -26.35 1.76 -29.46
N VAL A 532 -26.24 0.47 -29.13
CA VAL A 532 -26.67 -0.63 -29.98
C VAL A 532 -28.19 -0.59 -30.18
N GLU A 533 -28.97 -0.38 -29.11
CA GLU A 533 -30.43 -0.23 -29.20
C GLU A 533 -30.85 0.91 -30.15
N LEU A 534 -30.20 2.08 -30.03
CA LEU A 534 -30.46 3.20 -30.96
C LEU A 534 -30.01 2.90 -32.39
N ALA A 535 -28.93 2.16 -32.57
CA ALA A 535 -28.46 1.76 -33.89
C ALA A 535 -29.40 0.73 -34.54
N VAL A 536 -29.92 -0.24 -33.78
CA VAL A 536 -30.96 -1.19 -34.24
C VAL A 536 -32.19 -0.45 -34.74
N GLU A 537 -32.70 0.51 -33.95
CA GLU A 537 -33.81 1.35 -34.35
C GLU A 537 -33.49 2.17 -35.62
N HIS A 538 -32.31 2.79 -35.70
CA HIS A 538 -31.91 3.63 -36.83
C HIS A 538 -31.72 2.86 -38.13
N PHE A 539 -31.10 1.68 -38.07
CA PHE A 539 -30.83 0.86 -39.28
C PHE A 539 -31.94 -0.12 -39.62
N GLU A 540 -32.95 -0.26 -38.73
CA GLU A 540 -34.06 -1.25 -38.85
C GLU A 540 -33.52 -2.67 -39.09
N CYS A 541 -32.49 -3.07 -38.30
CA CYS A 541 -31.82 -4.36 -38.42
C CYS A 541 -31.66 -5.06 -37.06
N PRO A 542 -31.42 -6.37 -37.01
CA PRO A 542 -31.19 -7.07 -35.75
C PRO A 542 -29.85 -6.67 -35.08
N GLU A 543 -29.72 -6.87 -33.76
CA GLU A 543 -28.58 -6.46 -32.94
C GLU A 543 -27.24 -7.05 -33.44
N ASP A 544 -27.23 -8.29 -33.88
CA ASP A 544 -26.05 -9.01 -34.37
C ASP A 544 -25.51 -8.46 -35.72
N ALA A 545 -26.30 -7.66 -36.43
CA ALA A 545 -25.88 -6.94 -37.63
C ALA A 545 -25.16 -5.61 -37.33
N ILE A 546 -25.19 -5.15 -36.02
CA ILE A 546 -24.53 -3.90 -35.63
C ILE A 546 -23.06 -4.16 -35.24
N THR A 547 -22.17 -3.42 -35.85
CA THR A 547 -20.74 -3.36 -35.48
C THR A 547 -20.42 -1.96 -35.00
N LEU A 548 -19.78 -1.86 -33.80
CA LEU A 548 -19.26 -0.60 -33.28
C LEU A 548 -17.78 -0.48 -33.62
N LYS A 549 -17.37 0.64 -34.17
CA LYS A 549 -15.98 0.91 -34.53
C LYS A 549 -15.72 2.41 -34.60
N ASP A 550 -14.62 2.88 -34.00
CA ASP A 550 -14.12 4.26 -34.08
C ASP A 550 -15.15 5.34 -33.70
N GLY A 551 -16.12 5.01 -32.80
CA GLY A 551 -17.20 5.90 -32.39
C GLY A 551 -18.36 5.98 -33.40
N GLU A 552 -18.46 5.00 -34.29
CA GLU A 552 -19.54 4.82 -35.26
C GLU A 552 -20.26 3.48 -35.06
N ALA A 553 -21.55 3.45 -35.29
CA ALA A 553 -22.33 2.23 -35.49
C ALA A 553 -22.46 1.95 -36.99
N ILE A 554 -22.25 0.68 -37.35
CA ILE A 554 -22.17 0.24 -38.73
C ILE A 554 -23.11 -0.95 -38.95
N ALA A 555 -23.96 -0.90 -39.98
CA ALA A 555 -24.81 -2.00 -40.43
C ALA A 555 -25.05 -1.95 -41.92
N GLY A 556 -24.97 -3.08 -42.62
CA GLY A 556 -25.23 -3.17 -44.05
C GLY A 556 -24.40 -2.22 -44.94
N GLY A 557 -23.17 -1.89 -44.50
CA GLY A 557 -22.28 -0.95 -45.20
C GLY A 557 -22.61 0.54 -44.99
N LYS A 558 -23.66 0.85 -44.23
CA LYS A 558 -24.01 2.21 -43.79
C LYS A 558 -23.39 2.45 -42.42
N LYS A 559 -23.10 3.71 -42.09
CA LYS A 559 -22.51 4.11 -40.80
C LYS A 559 -23.16 5.39 -40.29
N ILE A 560 -23.17 5.53 -38.94
CA ILE A 560 -23.62 6.72 -38.22
C ILE A 560 -22.76 6.91 -36.99
N THR A 561 -22.38 8.13 -36.70
CA THR A 561 -21.63 8.46 -35.48
C THR A 561 -22.52 8.37 -34.23
N TYR A 562 -21.93 8.15 -33.05
CA TYR A 562 -22.69 8.17 -31.80
C TYR A 562 -23.35 9.51 -31.54
N GLY A 563 -22.70 10.63 -31.90
CA GLY A 563 -23.29 11.96 -31.80
C GLY A 563 -24.55 12.14 -32.67
N GLU A 564 -24.51 11.65 -33.91
CA GLU A 564 -25.69 11.69 -34.80
C GLU A 564 -26.82 10.78 -34.32
N LEU A 565 -26.53 9.61 -33.76
CA LEU A 565 -27.53 8.75 -33.11
C LEU A 565 -28.22 9.46 -31.95
N ILE A 566 -27.44 10.10 -31.08
CA ILE A 566 -27.95 10.87 -29.95
C ILE A 566 -28.83 12.03 -30.42
N HIS A 567 -28.38 12.78 -31.44
CA HIS A 567 -29.16 13.88 -32.03
C HIS A 567 -30.51 13.40 -32.58
N LYS A 568 -30.52 12.28 -33.25
CA LYS A 568 -31.77 11.72 -33.82
C LYS A 568 -32.71 11.26 -32.73
N HIS A 569 -32.17 10.58 -31.71
CA HIS A 569 -32.98 10.06 -30.59
C HIS A 569 -33.66 11.17 -29.79
N PHE A 570 -32.91 12.20 -29.40
CA PHE A 570 -33.49 13.30 -28.62
C PHE A 570 -34.19 14.35 -29.47
N ALA A 571 -34.05 14.30 -30.77
CA ALA A 571 -34.57 15.31 -31.77
C ALA A 571 -34.13 16.74 -31.45
N MET A 572 -32.96 16.91 -30.75
CA MET A 572 -32.41 18.18 -30.33
C MET A 572 -30.89 18.08 -30.10
N GLN A 573 -30.22 19.23 -30.11
CA GLN A 573 -28.80 19.30 -29.71
C GLN A 573 -28.66 19.25 -28.19
N GLY A 574 -27.60 18.62 -27.71
CA GLY A 574 -27.24 18.61 -26.28
C GLY A 574 -27.75 17.42 -25.47
N GLY A 575 -28.32 16.38 -26.10
CA GLY A 575 -28.61 15.11 -25.44
C GLY A 575 -27.31 14.35 -25.08
N GLU A 576 -27.41 13.40 -24.14
CA GLU A 576 -26.33 12.51 -23.79
C GLU A 576 -26.85 11.12 -23.42
N LEU A 577 -26.03 10.09 -23.60
CA LEU A 577 -26.30 8.75 -23.06
C LEU A 577 -25.51 8.58 -21.76
N VAL A 578 -26.17 8.05 -20.74
CA VAL A 578 -25.57 7.85 -19.42
C VAL A 578 -25.62 6.39 -19.02
N GLY A 579 -24.48 5.82 -18.70
CA GLY A 579 -24.37 4.46 -18.17
C GLY A 579 -23.81 4.45 -16.75
N THR A 580 -24.23 3.47 -15.99
CA THR A 580 -23.81 3.27 -14.60
C THR A 580 -23.32 1.86 -14.37
N GLY A 581 -22.18 1.73 -13.72
CA GLY A 581 -21.62 0.45 -13.31
C GLY A 581 -21.39 0.39 -11.80
N TYR A 582 -21.81 -0.71 -11.19
CA TYR A 582 -21.67 -0.94 -9.76
C TYR A 582 -21.05 -2.30 -9.47
N ALA A 583 -19.87 -2.31 -8.86
CA ALA A 583 -19.22 -3.50 -8.34
C ALA A 583 -19.52 -3.63 -6.84
N HIS A 584 -20.07 -4.76 -6.40
CA HIS A 584 -20.50 -4.98 -5.02
C HIS A 584 -20.11 -6.35 -4.48
N SER A 585 -20.21 -6.53 -3.16
CA SER A 585 -19.77 -7.74 -2.46
C SER A 585 -20.44 -9.03 -2.90
N GLY A 586 -21.67 -8.96 -3.44
CA GLY A 586 -22.37 -10.12 -4.02
C GLY A 586 -21.71 -10.70 -5.26
N MET A 587 -20.74 -9.98 -5.86
CA MET A 587 -19.93 -10.47 -6.98
C MET A 587 -18.73 -11.30 -6.51
N ALA A 588 -18.42 -11.32 -5.21
CA ALA A 588 -17.38 -12.17 -4.63
C ALA A 588 -17.98 -13.49 -4.14
N PRO A 589 -17.25 -14.62 -4.30
CA PRO A 589 -17.73 -15.93 -3.85
C PRO A 589 -18.02 -15.98 -2.34
N THR A 590 -17.25 -15.23 -1.53
CA THR A 590 -17.45 -15.11 -0.08
C THR A 590 -16.93 -13.76 0.43
N PRO A 591 -17.64 -13.09 1.36
CA PRO A 591 -17.26 -11.77 1.87
C PRO A 591 -15.94 -11.73 2.68
N ALA A 592 -15.55 -12.86 3.26
CA ALA A 592 -14.40 -12.98 4.16
C ALA A 592 -13.10 -13.44 3.45
N ASN A 593 -13.18 -13.89 2.20
CA ASN A 593 -12.07 -14.46 1.45
C ASN A 593 -11.49 -13.40 0.49
N PRO A 594 -10.18 -13.46 0.13
CA PRO A 594 -9.64 -12.56 -0.86
C PRO A 594 -10.36 -12.76 -2.21
N LEU A 595 -10.43 -11.68 -3.00
CA LEU A 595 -10.99 -11.74 -4.35
C LEU A 595 -10.16 -12.61 -5.28
N PHE A 596 -8.85 -12.61 -5.09
CA PHE A 596 -7.84 -13.34 -5.84
C PHE A 596 -6.59 -13.43 -4.97
N TRP A 597 -5.63 -14.25 -5.39
CA TRP A 597 -4.30 -14.25 -4.83
C TRP A 597 -3.37 -13.41 -5.71
N GLU A 598 -2.72 -12.43 -5.10
CA GLU A 598 -1.63 -11.71 -5.72
C GLU A 598 -0.32 -12.36 -5.31
N ILE A 599 0.52 -12.68 -6.27
CA ILE A 599 1.82 -13.31 -6.07
C ILE A 599 2.94 -12.45 -6.66
N GLY A 600 4.07 -12.46 -5.96
CA GLY A 600 5.35 -12.00 -6.47
C GLY A 600 6.38 -13.11 -6.23
N ILE A 601 7.18 -13.43 -7.21
CA ILE A 601 8.25 -14.41 -7.12
C ILE A 601 9.53 -13.72 -7.55
N GLY A 602 10.57 -13.79 -6.72
CA GLY A 602 11.86 -13.16 -7.02
C GLY A 602 12.99 -14.18 -7.05
N ALA A 603 13.89 -14.04 -8.00
CA ALA A 603 15.14 -14.75 -8.07
C ALA A 603 16.29 -13.75 -8.28
N VAL A 604 17.38 -13.90 -7.54
CA VAL A 604 18.48 -12.95 -7.48
C VAL A 604 19.83 -13.63 -7.60
N GLU A 605 20.79 -12.95 -8.22
CA GLU A 605 22.21 -13.27 -8.15
C GLU A 605 22.96 -12.08 -7.56
N VAL A 606 23.78 -12.34 -6.53
CA VAL A 606 24.55 -11.31 -5.83
C VAL A 606 26.03 -11.66 -5.74
N LYS A 607 26.86 -10.63 -5.70
CA LYS A 607 28.27 -10.70 -5.37
C LYS A 607 28.53 -9.96 -4.06
N VAL A 608 29.19 -10.62 -3.12
CA VAL A 608 29.53 -10.03 -1.81
C VAL A 608 31.01 -9.66 -1.80
N ASP A 609 31.30 -8.41 -1.46
CA ASP A 609 32.67 -7.99 -1.13
C ASP A 609 32.92 -8.32 0.34
N GLU A 610 33.70 -9.34 0.61
CA GLU A 610 33.96 -9.85 1.96
C GLU A 610 34.85 -8.92 2.81
N GLU A 611 35.58 -7.97 2.19
CA GLU A 611 36.40 -7.01 2.89
C GLU A 611 35.56 -5.86 3.47
N THR A 612 34.56 -5.41 2.71
CA THR A 612 33.72 -4.27 3.08
C THR A 612 32.30 -4.64 3.54
N GLY A 613 31.85 -5.85 3.23
CA GLY A 613 30.47 -6.27 3.41
C GLY A 613 29.48 -5.69 2.38
N LYS A 614 29.96 -4.98 1.36
CA LYS A 614 29.10 -4.44 0.29
C LYS A 614 28.55 -5.57 -0.55
N VAL A 615 27.23 -5.54 -0.80
CA VAL A 615 26.54 -6.49 -1.66
C VAL A 615 26.20 -5.81 -2.97
N HIS A 616 26.59 -6.42 -4.08
CA HIS A 616 26.21 -5.98 -5.41
C HIS A 616 25.17 -6.94 -5.99
N VAL A 617 24.08 -6.41 -6.51
CA VAL A 617 23.01 -7.19 -7.14
C VAL A 617 23.25 -7.18 -8.65
N GLY A 618 23.82 -8.28 -9.18
CA GLY A 618 24.09 -8.39 -10.61
C GLY A 618 22.83 -8.67 -11.41
N LYS A 619 21.93 -9.53 -10.88
CA LYS A 619 20.73 -9.89 -11.61
C LYS A 619 19.53 -10.07 -10.67
N TYR A 620 18.38 -9.53 -11.06
CA TYR A 620 17.12 -9.76 -10.39
C TYR A 620 16.00 -10.02 -11.39
N ILE A 621 15.36 -11.18 -11.26
CA ILE A 621 14.21 -11.58 -12.09
C ILE A 621 13.00 -11.68 -11.17
N THR A 622 11.92 -11.00 -11.54
CA THR A 622 10.65 -11.10 -10.82
C THR A 622 9.53 -11.62 -11.72
N ALA A 623 8.55 -12.25 -11.13
CA ALA A 623 7.33 -12.68 -11.84
C ALA A 623 6.09 -12.32 -11.03
N ALA A 624 5.11 -11.73 -11.71
CA ALA A 624 3.81 -11.34 -11.15
C ALA A 624 2.65 -11.92 -11.98
N ASP A 625 1.58 -12.39 -11.31
CA ASP A 625 0.37 -12.87 -11.98
C ASP A 625 -0.60 -11.68 -12.20
N ALA A 626 -0.64 -11.19 -13.42
CA ALA A 626 -1.51 -10.09 -13.84
C ALA A 626 -2.93 -10.55 -14.23
N GLY A 627 -3.19 -11.87 -14.31
CA GLY A 627 -4.39 -12.41 -14.95
C GLY A 627 -4.44 -12.01 -16.42
N LYS A 628 -5.00 -10.85 -16.75
CA LYS A 628 -4.85 -10.17 -18.04
C LYS A 628 -4.15 -8.83 -17.83
N ALA A 629 -2.99 -8.65 -18.41
CA ALA A 629 -2.30 -7.36 -18.40
C ALA A 629 -3.06 -6.38 -19.32
N LEU A 630 -3.76 -5.41 -18.72
CA LEU A 630 -4.50 -4.41 -19.47
C LEU A 630 -3.57 -3.41 -20.17
N HIS A 631 -2.46 -3.10 -19.51
CA HIS A 631 -1.39 -2.23 -19.98
C HIS A 631 -0.03 -2.82 -19.59
N PRO A 632 0.60 -3.65 -20.42
CA PRO A 632 1.80 -4.41 -20.06
C PRO A 632 2.93 -3.57 -19.44
N LEU A 633 3.38 -2.51 -20.09
CA LEU A 633 4.44 -1.64 -19.59
C LEU A 633 4.16 -1.03 -18.20
N GLN A 634 2.89 -0.71 -17.88
CA GLN A 634 2.55 -0.23 -16.54
C GLN A 634 2.51 -1.37 -15.52
N CYS A 635 2.16 -2.58 -15.93
CA CYS A 635 2.25 -3.76 -15.07
C CYS A 635 3.71 -4.04 -14.71
N GLU A 636 4.61 -4.10 -15.68
CA GLU A 636 6.06 -4.24 -15.49
C GLU A 636 6.60 -3.15 -14.56
N GLY A 637 6.32 -1.87 -14.85
CA GLY A 637 6.76 -0.75 -14.03
C GLY A 637 6.19 -0.75 -12.60
N GLN A 638 5.02 -1.36 -12.33
CA GLN A 638 4.54 -1.56 -10.96
C GLN A 638 5.31 -2.65 -10.24
N ASP A 639 5.65 -3.74 -10.90
CA ASP A 639 6.40 -4.84 -10.33
C ASP A 639 7.86 -4.44 -10.06
N GLU A 640 8.53 -3.82 -11.03
CA GLU A 640 9.88 -3.26 -10.91
C GLU A 640 9.98 -2.22 -9.78
N GLY A 641 9.09 -1.22 -9.78
CA GLY A 641 9.04 -0.22 -8.71
C GLY A 641 8.73 -0.81 -7.33
N SER A 642 7.99 -1.92 -7.28
CA SER A 642 7.73 -2.71 -6.08
C SER A 642 9.00 -3.39 -5.56
N ALA A 643 9.75 -4.01 -6.46
CA ALA A 643 11.01 -4.66 -6.15
C ALA A 643 12.08 -3.64 -5.68
N MET A 644 12.18 -2.46 -6.33
CA MET A 644 13.10 -1.41 -5.89
C MET A 644 12.80 -0.91 -4.47
N MET A 645 11.52 -0.80 -4.08
CA MET A 645 11.17 -0.56 -2.67
C MET A 645 11.62 -1.71 -1.77
N GLY A 646 11.54 -2.94 -2.25
CA GLY A 646 12.06 -4.12 -1.55
C GLY A 646 13.57 -4.04 -1.33
N PHE A 647 14.35 -3.56 -2.31
CA PHE A 647 15.80 -3.30 -2.15
C PHE A 647 16.07 -2.21 -1.11
N GLY A 648 15.24 -1.14 -1.08
CA GLY A 648 15.30 -0.12 -0.05
C GLY A 648 15.18 -0.70 1.36
N HIS A 649 14.16 -1.52 1.58
CA HIS A 649 13.95 -2.24 2.84
C HIS A 649 15.09 -3.21 3.17
N THR A 650 15.69 -3.80 2.14
CA THR A 650 16.76 -4.78 2.30
C THR A 650 18.07 -4.14 2.74
N PHE A 651 18.46 -3.01 2.15
CA PHE A 651 19.80 -2.49 2.30
C PHE A 651 19.93 -1.19 3.10
N TYR A 652 18.87 -0.35 3.14
CA TYR A 652 19.04 1.05 3.56
C TYR A 652 18.05 1.52 4.62
N GLU A 653 16.77 1.19 4.46
CA GLU A 653 15.69 1.89 5.12
C GLU A 653 15.43 1.39 6.54
N ALA A 654 15.64 2.25 7.52
CA ALA A 654 15.23 2.04 8.90
C ALA A 654 15.14 3.38 9.63
N TYR A 655 14.16 3.52 10.53
CA TYR A 655 14.18 4.61 11.50
C TYR A 655 15.30 4.39 12.52
N GLN A 656 15.99 5.46 12.87
CA GLN A 656 16.94 5.50 13.96
C GLN A 656 16.39 6.38 15.08
N TRP A 657 16.50 5.91 16.31
CA TRP A 657 15.92 6.54 17.49
C TRP A 657 16.97 6.89 18.53
N ASP A 658 16.75 8.05 19.18
CA ASP A 658 17.42 8.37 20.43
C ASP A 658 16.35 8.90 21.40
N GLY A 659 16.17 8.24 22.56
CA GLY A 659 15.15 8.59 23.54
C GLY A 659 13.72 8.67 22.98
N GLY A 660 13.41 7.92 21.90
CA GLY A 660 12.13 7.95 21.19
C GLY A 660 12.00 9.07 20.15
N GLN A 661 13.03 9.89 19.95
CA GLN A 661 13.10 10.87 18.85
C GLN A 661 13.71 10.25 17.60
N ILE A 662 13.19 10.62 16.44
CA ILE A 662 13.73 10.20 15.14
C ILE A 662 14.96 11.06 14.84
N ILE A 663 16.15 10.44 14.77
CA ILE A 663 17.41 11.16 14.56
C ILE A 663 17.87 11.21 13.10
N ASN A 664 17.25 10.40 12.21
CA ASN A 664 17.55 10.37 10.77
C ASN A 664 16.37 10.87 9.92
N SER A 665 15.78 12.02 10.30
CA SER A 665 14.58 12.58 9.65
C SER A 665 14.84 13.40 8.39
N THR A 666 16.02 13.30 7.79
CA THR A 666 16.37 13.96 6.53
C THR A 666 16.79 12.95 5.47
N LEU A 667 16.71 13.31 4.17
CA LEU A 667 17.16 12.45 3.08
C LEU A 667 18.71 12.32 3.00
N VAL A 668 19.44 13.09 3.80
CA VAL A 668 20.89 12.91 3.97
C VAL A 668 21.15 11.67 4.82
N ASP A 669 20.34 11.44 5.83
CA ASP A 669 20.55 10.38 6.83
C ASP A 669 19.64 9.17 6.61
N TYR A 670 18.38 9.39 6.21
CA TYR A 670 17.47 8.32 5.79
C TYR A 670 17.73 7.96 4.33
N LYS A 671 18.46 6.86 4.12
CA LYS A 671 18.85 6.42 2.78
C LYS A 671 17.72 5.65 2.12
N VAL A 672 17.55 5.87 0.82
CA VAL A 672 16.67 5.12 -0.08
C VAL A 672 17.47 4.70 -1.31
N PRO A 673 17.03 3.68 -2.07
CA PRO A 673 17.71 3.32 -3.32
C PRO A 673 17.80 4.49 -4.28
N THR A 674 18.94 4.61 -4.92
CA THR A 674 19.22 5.53 -6.02
C THR A 674 19.21 4.78 -7.36
N PHE A 675 19.45 5.47 -8.46
CA PHE A 675 19.56 4.82 -9.76
C PHE A 675 20.75 3.85 -9.86
N ASP A 676 21.81 4.10 -9.09
CA ASP A 676 23.00 3.22 -9.03
C ASP A 676 22.76 1.91 -8.27
N ASP A 677 21.61 1.78 -7.59
CA ASP A 677 21.23 0.58 -6.85
C ASP A 677 20.32 -0.35 -7.66
N VAL A 678 19.98 0.02 -8.90
CA VAL A 678 19.24 -0.84 -9.82
C VAL A 678 20.13 -2.04 -10.19
N PRO A 679 19.62 -3.28 -10.14
CA PRO A 679 20.38 -4.46 -10.61
C PRO A 679 20.91 -4.29 -12.03
N ASP A 680 22.10 -4.82 -12.33
CA ASP A 680 22.69 -4.73 -13.68
C ASP A 680 21.78 -5.34 -14.75
N GLU A 681 21.12 -6.46 -14.40
CA GLU A 681 20.05 -7.07 -15.19
C GLU A 681 18.78 -7.14 -14.33
N PHE A 682 17.75 -6.41 -14.74
CA PHE A 682 16.46 -6.39 -14.06
C PHE A 682 15.34 -6.70 -15.04
N GLU A 683 14.56 -7.76 -14.78
CA GLU A 683 13.46 -8.17 -15.65
C GLU A 683 12.21 -8.56 -14.86
N SER A 684 11.06 -8.04 -15.28
CA SER A 684 9.74 -8.41 -14.78
C SER A 684 9.02 -9.31 -15.79
N ILE A 685 8.51 -10.44 -15.33
CA ILE A 685 7.77 -11.43 -16.13
C ILE A 685 6.30 -11.38 -15.73
N LEU A 686 5.42 -11.08 -16.68
CA LEU A 686 3.98 -11.10 -16.46
C LEU A 686 3.39 -12.48 -16.79
N ILE A 687 2.70 -13.08 -15.82
CA ILE A 687 1.93 -14.31 -16.01
C ILE A 687 0.49 -13.90 -16.36
N GLU A 688 0.02 -14.34 -17.54
CA GLU A 688 -1.30 -13.98 -18.05
C GLU A 688 -2.15 -15.25 -18.28
N ASP A 689 -2.91 -15.67 -17.26
CA ASP A 689 -3.88 -16.78 -17.34
C ASP A 689 -5.33 -16.29 -17.51
N ALA A 690 -5.56 -14.97 -17.53
CA ALA A 690 -6.84 -14.26 -17.67
C ALA A 690 -7.96 -14.79 -16.74
N ASN A 691 -7.60 -15.20 -15.51
CA ASN A 691 -8.48 -15.84 -14.53
C ASN A 691 -8.84 -14.93 -13.34
N GLY A 692 -8.54 -13.63 -13.42
CA GLY A 692 -8.83 -12.65 -12.39
C GLY A 692 -10.30 -12.22 -12.35
N PRO A 693 -10.74 -11.60 -11.25
CA PRO A 693 -12.11 -11.08 -11.09
C PRO A 693 -12.32 -9.70 -11.75
N GLY A 694 -11.28 -9.08 -12.23
CA GLY A 694 -11.33 -7.77 -12.88
C GLY A 694 -11.80 -7.83 -14.34
N PRO A 695 -11.83 -6.68 -15.03
CA PRO A 695 -12.16 -6.61 -16.45
C PRO A 695 -11.29 -7.57 -17.25
N TYR A 696 -11.90 -8.29 -18.17
CA TYR A 696 -11.20 -9.21 -19.09
C TYR A 696 -10.34 -10.29 -18.40
N GLY A 697 -10.59 -10.57 -17.14
CA GLY A 697 -9.81 -11.53 -16.34
C GLY A 697 -8.55 -10.95 -15.69
N ALA A 698 -8.45 -9.63 -15.55
CA ALA A 698 -7.33 -8.96 -14.89
C ALA A 698 -7.29 -9.22 -13.38
N LYS A 699 -6.08 -9.23 -12.83
CA LYS A 699 -5.78 -9.16 -11.39
C LYS A 699 -5.12 -7.83 -11.05
N GLY A 700 -5.12 -7.46 -9.76
CA GLY A 700 -4.25 -6.42 -9.25
C GLY A 700 -2.84 -6.97 -9.00
N LEU A 701 -1.82 -6.17 -9.23
CA LEU A 701 -0.40 -6.55 -9.02
C LEU A 701 0.40 -5.42 -8.36
N GLY A 702 -0.26 -4.60 -7.56
CA GLY A 702 0.37 -3.44 -6.94
C GLY A 702 1.22 -3.75 -5.72
N GLU A 703 1.16 -4.95 -5.13
CA GLU A 703 1.71 -5.24 -3.82
C GLU A 703 2.63 -6.48 -3.77
N GLY A 704 2.60 -7.38 -4.77
CA GLY A 704 3.31 -8.65 -4.75
C GLY A 704 4.83 -8.52 -4.83
N GLY A 705 5.35 -7.72 -5.75
CA GLY A 705 6.77 -7.65 -6.11
C GLY A 705 7.72 -7.17 -5.01
N ILE A 706 7.23 -6.46 -3.97
CA ILE A 706 8.04 -6.02 -2.82
C ILE A 706 8.39 -7.16 -1.86
N ILE A 707 7.60 -8.23 -1.84
CA ILE A 707 7.63 -9.25 -0.78
C ILE A 707 8.87 -10.16 -0.88
N PRO A 708 9.24 -10.70 -2.06
CA PRO A 708 10.30 -11.69 -2.18
C PRO A 708 11.71 -11.13 -2.08
N VAL A 709 11.91 -9.80 -2.18
CA VAL A 709 13.23 -9.19 -2.38
C VAL A 709 14.19 -9.45 -1.21
N ALA A 710 13.81 -9.04 -0.02
CA ALA A 710 14.70 -9.14 1.15
C ALA A 710 15.12 -10.59 1.46
N PRO A 711 14.20 -11.57 1.50
CA PRO A 711 14.62 -12.95 1.73
C PRO A 711 15.44 -13.53 0.58
N ALA A 712 15.12 -13.22 -0.70
CA ALA A 712 15.91 -13.71 -1.82
C ALA A 712 17.37 -13.23 -1.74
N VAL A 713 17.59 -11.93 -1.47
CA VAL A 713 18.94 -11.35 -1.31
C VAL A 713 19.69 -11.96 -0.12
N ALA A 714 19.06 -12.06 1.04
CA ALA A 714 19.70 -12.64 2.22
C ALA A 714 20.04 -14.13 2.05
N ASN A 715 19.19 -14.87 1.32
CA ASN A 715 19.43 -16.25 0.97
C ASN A 715 20.63 -16.39 0.04
N ALA A 716 20.73 -15.54 -0.98
CA ALA A 716 21.89 -15.48 -1.88
C ALA A 716 23.20 -15.21 -1.14
N ILE A 717 23.22 -14.21 -0.23
CA ILE A 717 24.37 -13.92 0.63
C ILE A 717 24.78 -15.15 1.45
N ALA A 718 23.80 -15.80 2.09
CA ALA A 718 24.08 -16.92 2.98
C ALA A 718 24.62 -18.16 2.23
N TRP A 719 24.16 -18.41 1.01
CA TRP A 719 24.66 -19.55 0.22
C TRP A 719 26.09 -19.34 -0.25
N SER A 720 26.49 -18.14 -0.69
CA SER A 720 27.85 -17.88 -1.16
C SER A 720 28.86 -17.72 -0.03
N THR A 721 28.45 -17.22 1.14
CA THR A 721 29.39 -16.80 2.20
C THR A 721 29.25 -17.55 3.52
N GLY A 722 28.15 -18.27 3.72
CA GLY A 722 27.79 -18.87 5.00
C GLY A 722 27.25 -17.85 6.04
N ALA A 723 27.24 -16.57 5.73
CA ALA A 723 26.79 -15.51 6.64
C ALA A 723 25.25 -15.40 6.65
N ARG A 724 24.61 -15.76 7.74
CA ARG A 724 23.14 -15.66 7.90
C ARG A 724 22.77 -14.50 8.81
N ILE A 725 22.07 -13.52 8.24
CA ILE A 725 21.56 -12.34 8.95
C ILE A 725 20.05 -12.49 9.12
N LYS A 726 19.52 -12.14 10.29
CA LYS A 726 18.10 -12.28 10.65
C LYS A 726 17.42 -10.96 11.00
N GLU A 727 18.13 -9.85 10.82
CA GLU A 727 17.70 -8.48 11.11
C GLU A 727 17.99 -7.57 9.92
N LEU A 728 16.99 -6.87 9.42
CA LEU A 728 17.10 -5.85 8.36
C LEU A 728 17.40 -4.46 8.95
N PRO A 729 17.97 -3.54 8.17
CA PRO A 729 18.52 -3.70 6.82
C PRO A 729 19.87 -4.42 6.82
N LEU A 730 20.23 -5.03 5.68
CA LEU A 730 21.51 -5.69 5.44
C LEU A 730 22.58 -4.65 5.08
N THR A 731 22.90 -3.77 6.02
CA THR A 731 23.94 -2.76 5.80
C THR A 731 25.31 -3.41 5.60
N PRO A 732 26.25 -2.78 4.88
CA PRO A 732 27.60 -3.31 4.70
C PRO A 732 28.27 -3.70 6.04
N GLU A 733 28.06 -2.93 7.09
CA GLU A 733 28.58 -3.24 8.43
C GLU A 733 27.99 -4.55 9.00
N LYS A 734 26.65 -4.74 8.92
CA LYS A 734 25.98 -5.97 9.40
C LYS A 734 26.45 -7.20 8.59
N VAL A 735 26.56 -7.05 7.26
CA VAL A 735 27.06 -8.12 6.39
C VAL A 735 28.50 -8.46 6.76
N TRP A 736 29.39 -7.46 6.89
CA TRP A 736 30.80 -7.66 7.26
C TRP A 736 30.93 -8.35 8.62
N ARG A 737 30.17 -7.93 9.64
CA ARG A 737 30.15 -8.58 10.96
C ARG A 737 29.72 -10.05 10.85
N ALA A 738 28.67 -10.35 10.11
CA ALA A 738 28.20 -11.72 9.91
C ALA A 738 29.21 -12.60 9.17
N LEU A 739 29.97 -12.05 8.20
CA LEU A 739 31.09 -12.72 7.53
C LEU A 739 32.20 -13.11 8.51
N LYS A 740 32.59 -12.18 9.39
CA LYS A 740 33.60 -12.46 10.42
C LYS A 740 33.16 -13.54 11.42
N ASP A 741 31.88 -13.54 11.79
CA ASP A 741 31.33 -14.57 12.69
C ASP A 741 31.24 -15.95 12.00
N ALA A 742 30.87 -15.99 10.71
CA ALA A 742 30.86 -17.24 9.94
C ALA A 742 32.27 -17.84 9.80
N SER A 743 33.30 -17.03 9.49
CA SER A 743 34.70 -17.44 9.38
C SER A 743 35.26 -18.00 10.71
N ARG A 744 34.92 -17.41 11.85
CA ARG A 744 35.31 -17.91 13.19
C ARG A 744 34.71 -19.28 13.51
N LYS A 745 33.42 -19.48 13.17
CA LYS A 745 32.74 -20.77 13.36
C LYS A 745 33.29 -21.88 12.45
N GLY A 746 33.57 -21.56 11.18
CA GLY A 746 34.19 -22.50 10.22
C GLY A 746 35.60 -22.92 10.63
N GLY A 747 36.40 -22.01 11.16
CA GLY A 747 37.76 -22.31 11.67
C GLY A 747 37.80 -23.17 12.93
N GLN A 748 36.73 -23.22 13.71
CA GLN A 748 36.60 -24.12 14.87
C GLN A 748 36.23 -25.56 14.48
N VAL A 749 35.48 -25.75 13.40
CA VAL A 749 35.09 -27.08 12.88
C VAL A 749 36.29 -27.81 12.21
N GLN A 750 37.26 -27.08 11.67
CA GLN A 750 38.50 -27.69 11.10
C GLN A 750 39.56 -28.05 12.15
N LYS A 751 39.38 -27.65 13.41
CA LYS A 751 40.33 -27.94 14.51
C LYS A 751 39.81 -28.98 15.51
N SER A 752 38.62 -29.48 15.31
CA SER A 752 38.04 -30.61 16.06
C SER A 752 37.93 -31.88 15.17
#